data_61d8c7f1df1f55c2a5f04b1c45531238
#
_entry.id   61d8c7f1df1f55c2a5f04b1c45531238
#
_cell.length_a   1.000
_cell.length_b   1.000
_cell.length_c   1.000
_cell.angle_alpha   90.00
_cell.angle_beta   90.00
_cell.angle_gamma   90.00
#
_symmetry.space_group_name_H-M   'P 1'
#
loop_
_entity.id
_entity.type
_entity.pdbx_description
1 polymer ?
#
loop_
_entity_poly.entity_id
_entity_poly.type
_entity_poly.pdbx_seq_one_letter_code
_entity_poly.pdbx_strand_id
1 'polypeptide(L)'
;MNTEKKDPILCLKINVPKALYNGETLTLSTSPKLQDEAVLIPKEALALIGIDRSEEMCALDSLTGINVVYNGMGLIFLDRDESIPPLDTKRDLVYILTLAHSFIFDIKVGRLAKDYAPATDEEREGFMKVGRTVRDMLISRGNTHPFVFGTQEIFDKLRAIYTSDTESEVKRYVNALINRCDKYLEYFPALNESGDGLVSEIPETGYGETEYDVGGRHSHSESRLAELAHLAFAYQMTLDEKYAKIAYHCALGVINRLHWGPGHFLNCSGATQKLVMIYDWLYNAWKALKLDTGLIKRGIYTQGLYHGYNSVILDTCDFPSPKQGTGWRFKLKPDNWNSVCNSGMIIGALCVLAEGTDGVISNEEYEKVTELLGASLTSTMQPQLVYTQYAPDGSYVESNSYWAYGTVNLMNTMAALYDSLGTDLGLHNGCGLDKTCYYAINTESAEFVGWNYHDGGLGEQNTAAFNQFAVISGDDTLFAIRSNQLKNGKSISLLDMMYHPEARGLKAPALSDLPLDYAMEGIDAFTVRSGWEKGSLFAGIIGGENPTGGSHCQLDSGAFVYHNLGKMWFSDLGSDYYNSRGIKNGQGYFGNYALYRRNAEGNNCLCLTSLPFGQLLGVRGVMIDHHSSDTASYAIIDNTDIYGSDKVISAKRGMLLTDSRSTLVIKDEVEFVGEENAFTTAHFESDKITAEMSEDGRRCALTHKDGEKIYVTLVGDGKLELRNCTDPLLSETSPAEGEYSRDNYSRLCVIFDSVKKINTAFVIHTDENLAIDNIDIEMWKTL
;
A
#
# COMPACT_ATOMS: atom_id res chain seq x y z
N MET A 1 -11.17 -22.23 20.62
CA MET A 1 -11.17 -21.06 19.72
C MET A 1 -12.22 -20.09 20.24
N ASN A 2 -11.79 -19.03 20.92
CA ASN A 2 -12.69 -17.92 21.24
C ASN A 2 -12.82 -17.12 19.93
N THR A 3 -13.97 -17.23 19.29
CA THR A 3 -14.36 -16.25 18.28
C THR A 3 -14.66 -14.97 19.04
N GLU A 4 -13.65 -14.13 19.23
CA GLU A 4 -13.88 -12.74 19.64
C GLU A 4 -14.80 -12.13 18.58
N LYS A 5 -15.93 -11.63 19.04
CA LYS A 5 -16.95 -11.02 18.19
C LYS A 5 -16.31 -9.75 17.64
N LYS A 6 -16.03 -9.72 16.33
CA LYS A 6 -15.56 -8.49 15.66
C LYS A 6 -16.57 -7.38 15.93
N ASP A 7 -16.09 -6.19 16.25
CA ASP A 7 -16.96 -5.02 16.31
C ASP A 7 -17.54 -4.77 14.91
N PRO A 8 -18.81 -4.42 14.79
CA PRO A 8 -19.43 -4.21 13.51
C PRO A 8 -18.83 -3.00 12.82
N ILE A 9 -18.38 -3.18 11.58
CA ILE A 9 -17.79 -2.13 10.74
C ILE A 9 -18.71 -1.86 9.58
N LEU A 10 -19.12 -0.61 9.44
CA LEU A 10 -19.98 -0.12 8.39
C LEU A 10 -19.26 0.97 7.61
N CYS A 11 -19.11 0.80 6.30
CA CYS A 11 -18.60 1.82 5.40
C CYS A 11 -19.70 2.27 4.45
N LEU A 12 -19.92 3.56 4.35
CA LEU A 12 -20.93 4.21 3.51
C LEU A 12 -20.26 5.23 2.58
N LYS A 13 -20.79 5.33 1.37
CA LYS A 13 -20.40 6.37 0.41
C LYS A 13 -21.55 7.33 0.17
N ILE A 14 -21.24 8.63 0.10
CA ILE A 14 -22.24 9.65 -0.21
C ILE A 14 -22.77 9.41 -1.63
N ASN A 15 -24.09 9.51 -1.79
CA ASN A 15 -24.83 9.28 -3.03
C ASN A 15 -24.76 7.86 -3.62
N VAL A 16 -24.30 6.88 -2.86
CA VAL A 16 -24.25 5.47 -3.29
C VAL A 16 -25.23 4.64 -2.47
N PRO A 17 -26.19 3.93 -3.09
CA PRO A 17 -27.16 3.08 -2.39
C PRO A 17 -26.56 1.71 -2.02
N LYS A 18 -25.34 1.70 -1.50
CA LYS A 18 -24.64 0.50 -1.05
C LYS A 18 -23.95 0.74 0.29
N ALA A 19 -23.84 -0.28 1.10
CA ALA A 19 -23.08 -0.30 2.33
C ALA A 19 -22.13 -1.50 2.31
N LEU A 20 -20.89 -1.30 2.77
CA LEU A 20 -20.01 -2.41 3.14
C LEU A 20 -20.17 -2.64 4.65
N TYR A 21 -20.68 -3.81 5.01
CA TYR A 21 -20.88 -4.20 6.40
C TYR A 21 -20.10 -5.47 6.71
N ASN A 22 -19.11 -5.36 7.58
CA ASN A 22 -18.17 -6.45 7.89
C ASN A 22 -17.56 -7.11 6.64
N GLY A 23 -17.33 -6.30 5.59
CA GLY A 23 -16.75 -6.71 4.33
C GLY A 23 -17.72 -7.34 3.32
N GLU A 24 -19.02 -7.30 3.60
CA GLU A 24 -20.07 -7.72 2.66
C GLU A 24 -20.80 -6.50 2.11
N THR A 25 -21.02 -6.47 0.79
CA THR A 25 -21.77 -5.40 0.13
C THR A 25 -23.26 -5.64 0.28
N LEU A 26 -23.96 -4.65 0.82
CA LEU A 26 -25.42 -4.65 0.98
C LEU A 26 -26.03 -3.51 0.15
N THR A 27 -27.16 -3.75 -0.50
CA THR A 27 -27.90 -2.70 -1.19
C THR A 27 -28.83 -1.99 -0.21
N LEU A 28 -28.77 -0.65 -0.20
CA LEU A 28 -29.65 0.21 0.57
C LEU A 28 -30.82 0.68 -0.29
N SER A 29 -31.97 0.90 0.34
CA SER A 29 -33.13 1.49 -0.34
C SER A 29 -32.93 2.97 -0.67
N THR A 30 -32.07 3.65 0.07
CA THR A 30 -31.76 5.08 -0.05
C THR A 30 -30.28 5.32 0.19
N SER A 31 -29.66 6.18 -0.63
CA SER A 31 -28.23 6.54 -0.47
C SER A 31 -28.04 7.48 0.74
N PRO A 32 -26.88 7.40 1.44
CA PRO A 32 -26.40 8.51 2.24
C PRO A 32 -26.29 9.80 1.40
N LYS A 33 -26.60 10.95 1.97
CA LYS A 33 -26.65 12.24 1.21
C LYS A 33 -25.93 13.35 1.96
N LEU A 34 -25.35 14.25 1.19
CA LEU A 34 -24.95 15.55 1.68
C LEU A 34 -26.05 16.55 1.29
N GLN A 35 -26.72 17.13 2.27
CA GLN A 35 -27.78 18.10 2.07
C GLN A 35 -27.66 19.22 3.09
N ASP A 36 -27.66 20.49 2.62
CA ASP A 36 -27.57 21.67 3.47
C ASP A 36 -26.38 21.61 4.47
N GLU A 37 -25.23 21.17 3.99
CA GLU A 37 -24.01 20.95 4.79
C GLU A 37 -24.13 19.85 5.87
N ALA A 38 -25.19 19.06 5.88
CA ALA A 38 -25.36 17.92 6.77
C ALA A 38 -25.23 16.59 6.01
N VAL A 39 -24.53 15.64 6.59
CA VAL A 39 -24.50 14.26 6.10
C VAL A 39 -25.72 13.55 6.67
N LEU A 40 -26.60 13.07 5.79
CA LEU A 40 -27.79 12.30 6.15
C LEU A 40 -27.55 10.82 5.88
N ILE A 41 -27.76 9.99 6.89
CA ILE A 41 -27.56 8.54 6.84
C ILE A 41 -28.93 7.85 6.84
N PRO A 42 -29.19 6.86 5.94
CA PRO A 42 -30.39 6.05 5.98
C PRO A 42 -30.51 5.25 7.27
N LYS A 43 -31.69 5.23 7.87
CA LYS A 43 -31.93 4.45 9.10
C LYS A 43 -31.61 2.95 8.96
N GLU A 44 -31.82 2.40 7.78
CA GLU A 44 -31.49 1.01 7.50
C GLU A 44 -29.99 0.71 7.63
N ALA A 45 -29.13 1.65 7.23
CA ALA A 45 -27.70 1.54 7.41
C ALA A 45 -27.30 1.65 8.89
N LEU A 46 -27.93 2.55 9.64
CA LEU A 46 -27.71 2.69 11.09
C LEU A 46 -28.15 1.45 11.87
N ALA A 47 -29.22 0.80 11.42
CA ALA A 47 -29.72 -0.44 12.04
C ALA A 47 -28.68 -1.58 11.97
N LEU A 48 -27.83 -1.62 10.95
CA LEU A 48 -26.75 -2.61 10.83
C LEU A 48 -25.76 -2.55 12.01
N ILE A 49 -25.55 -1.37 12.56
CA ILE A 49 -24.67 -1.13 13.72
C ILE A 49 -25.44 -0.97 15.04
N GLY A 50 -26.71 -1.39 15.06
CA GLY A 50 -27.53 -1.44 16.27
C GLY A 50 -28.13 -0.09 16.70
N ILE A 51 -28.19 0.91 15.80
CA ILE A 51 -28.81 2.21 16.06
C ILE A 51 -30.21 2.22 15.45
N ASP A 52 -31.21 2.27 16.32
CA ASP A 52 -32.62 2.37 15.90
C ASP A 52 -33.07 3.85 15.85
N ARG A 53 -33.65 4.25 14.72
CA ARG A 53 -34.17 5.61 14.48
C ARG A 53 -35.54 5.54 13.83
N SER A 54 -36.42 6.48 14.22
CA SER A 54 -37.75 6.61 13.63
C SER A 54 -37.75 7.33 12.28
N GLU A 55 -36.80 8.23 12.08
CA GLU A 55 -36.64 9.02 10.86
C GLU A 55 -35.96 8.21 9.76
N GLU A 56 -36.44 8.31 8.51
CA GLU A 56 -35.90 7.59 7.36
C GLU A 56 -34.44 7.98 7.07
N MET A 57 -34.09 9.25 7.28
CA MET A 57 -32.76 9.81 7.13
C MET A 57 -32.37 10.53 8.40
N CYS A 58 -31.25 10.22 8.97
CA CYS A 58 -30.74 10.80 10.21
C CYS A 58 -29.52 11.64 9.94
N ALA A 59 -29.48 12.86 10.48
CA ALA A 59 -28.28 13.69 10.39
C ALA A 59 -27.13 13.06 11.20
N LEU A 60 -25.96 12.98 10.61
CA LEU A 60 -24.78 12.37 11.23
C LEU A 60 -24.40 13.08 12.53
N ASP A 61 -24.53 14.41 12.58
CA ASP A 61 -24.27 15.24 13.77
C ASP A 61 -25.29 15.03 14.91
N SER A 62 -26.42 14.36 14.65
CA SER A 62 -27.39 13.96 15.67
C SER A 62 -27.02 12.66 16.39
N LEU A 63 -25.99 11.95 15.91
CA LEU A 63 -25.57 10.67 16.46
C LEU A 63 -24.57 10.88 17.59
N THR A 64 -24.77 10.19 18.70
CA THR A 64 -23.87 10.17 19.85
C THR A 64 -23.28 8.79 20.05
N GLY A 65 -22.10 8.70 20.64
CA GLY A 65 -21.50 7.43 21.00
C GLY A 65 -21.01 6.61 19.81
N ILE A 66 -20.60 7.23 18.71
CA ILE A 66 -20.15 6.55 17.49
C ILE A 66 -18.82 7.11 17.04
N ASN A 67 -17.87 6.22 16.80
CA ASN A 67 -16.66 6.55 16.08
C ASN A 67 -16.92 6.49 14.58
N VAL A 68 -16.71 7.59 13.89
CA VAL A 68 -16.84 7.71 12.45
C VAL A 68 -15.55 8.22 11.86
N VAL A 69 -15.09 7.58 10.81
CA VAL A 69 -13.88 7.97 10.07
C VAL A 69 -14.23 8.24 8.63
N TYR A 70 -13.67 9.27 8.06
CA TYR A 70 -13.70 9.56 6.63
C TYR A 70 -12.30 9.49 6.05
N ASN A 71 -12.12 8.75 4.97
CA ASN A 71 -10.81 8.51 4.38
C ASN A 71 -10.80 8.52 2.84
N GLY A 72 -11.67 9.26 2.22
CA GLY A 72 -11.80 9.23 0.76
C GLY A 72 -12.58 8.03 0.20
N MET A 73 -12.68 6.94 0.95
CA MET A 73 -13.54 5.80 0.59
C MET A 73 -14.97 5.96 1.10
N GLY A 74 -15.21 6.93 1.97
CA GLY A 74 -16.51 7.22 2.57
C GLY A 74 -16.45 7.29 4.09
N LEU A 75 -17.62 7.15 4.70
CA LEU A 75 -17.78 7.17 6.15
C LEU A 75 -17.66 5.74 6.69
N ILE A 76 -16.77 5.53 7.64
CA ILE A 76 -16.55 4.25 8.30
C ILE A 76 -16.99 4.37 9.74
N PHE A 77 -18.02 3.62 10.11
CA PHE A 77 -18.52 3.52 11.48
C PHE A 77 -17.84 2.32 12.14
N LEU A 78 -17.12 2.54 13.22
CA LEU A 78 -16.25 1.53 13.81
C LEU A 78 -16.85 0.87 15.04
N ASP A 79 -17.20 1.65 16.05
CA ASP A 79 -17.75 1.17 17.30
C ASP A 79 -18.77 2.16 17.88
N ARG A 80 -19.40 1.76 18.97
CA ARG A 80 -20.36 2.58 19.69
C ARG A 80 -19.89 2.82 21.11
N ASP A 81 -19.77 4.09 21.49
CA ASP A 81 -19.46 4.53 22.85
C ASP A 81 -20.35 5.74 23.20
N GLU A 82 -21.31 5.54 24.07
CA GLU A 82 -22.30 6.56 24.45
C GLU A 82 -21.68 7.80 25.14
N SER A 83 -20.42 7.71 25.57
CA SER A 83 -19.68 8.86 26.11
C SER A 83 -19.18 9.85 25.07
N ILE A 84 -19.18 9.47 23.77
CA ILE A 84 -18.72 10.32 22.68
C ILE A 84 -19.76 11.37 22.35
N PRO A 85 -19.39 12.68 22.30
CA PRO A 85 -20.32 13.74 21.91
C PRO A 85 -20.78 13.62 20.45
N PRO A 86 -21.89 14.26 20.06
CA PRO A 86 -22.31 14.31 18.67
C PRO A 86 -21.23 14.87 17.75
N LEU A 87 -21.16 14.35 16.52
CA LEU A 87 -20.31 14.86 15.47
C LEU A 87 -20.77 16.28 15.05
N ASP A 88 -19.85 17.22 14.98
CA ASP A 88 -20.09 18.54 14.36
C ASP A 88 -19.81 18.47 12.86
N THR A 89 -20.81 18.04 12.08
CA THR A 89 -20.66 17.85 10.63
C THR A 89 -20.31 19.12 9.87
N LYS A 90 -20.73 20.30 10.33
CA LYS A 90 -20.34 21.56 9.67
C LYS A 90 -18.84 21.81 9.75
N ARG A 91 -18.31 21.71 10.95
CA ARG A 91 -16.88 21.90 11.19
C ARG A 91 -16.06 20.76 10.58
N ASP A 92 -16.45 19.53 10.87
CA ASP A 92 -15.64 18.38 10.56
C ASP A 92 -15.72 18.02 9.07
N LEU A 93 -16.89 18.19 8.43
CA LEU A 93 -17.04 17.95 6.99
C LEU A 93 -16.37 19.03 6.13
N VAL A 94 -16.51 20.32 6.47
CA VAL A 94 -15.79 21.40 5.77
C VAL A 94 -14.29 21.18 5.85
N TYR A 95 -13.81 20.68 6.97
CA TYR A 95 -12.41 20.38 7.16
C TYR A 95 -11.97 19.15 6.35
N ILE A 96 -12.77 18.11 6.31
CA ILE A 96 -12.59 16.93 5.47
C ILE A 96 -12.50 17.36 4.00
N LEU A 97 -13.48 18.12 3.50
CA LEU A 97 -13.51 18.58 2.12
C LEU A 97 -12.39 19.58 1.78
N THR A 98 -11.90 20.33 2.75
CA THR A 98 -10.84 21.34 2.53
C THR A 98 -9.44 20.74 2.58
N LEU A 99 -9.22 19.72 3.40
CA LEU A 99 -7.91 19.09 3.56
C LEU A 99 -7.67 17.92 2.62
N ALA A 100 -8.73 17.49 1.95
CA ALA A 100 -8.71 16.38 1.02
C ALA A 100 -7.58 15.37 1.21
N HIS A 101 -7.92 14.19 1.37
CA HIS A 101 -7.28 12.98 0.96
C HIS A 101 -6.63 12.08 1.89
N SER A 102 -6.38 12.30 3.04
CA SER A 102 -5.73 11.32 3.92
C SER A 102 -5.71 11.76 5.36
N PHE A 103 -6.44 12.79 5.65
CA PHE A 103 -6.59 13.23 7.01
C PHE A 103 -7.90 12.68 7.54
N ILE A 104 -7.73 11.78 8.46
CA ILE A 104 -8.80 11.22 9.24
C ILE A 104 -9.03 12.13 10.41
N PHE A 105 -10.30 12.42 10.66
CA PHE A 105 -10.71 13.03 11.89
C PHE A 105 -10.93 11.95 12.92
N ASP A 106 -10.21 12.03 13.99
CA ASP A 106 -10.66 11.43 15.22
C ASP A 106 -11.82 12.28 15.77
N ILE A 107 -13.01 11.93 15.34
CA ILE A 107 -14.23 12.62 15.73
C ILE A 107 -14.49 12.45 17.23
N LYS A 108 -14.00 11.38 17.82
CA LYS A 108 -14.10 11.07 19.24
C LYS A 108 -13.49 12.15 20.13
N VAL A 109 -12.38 12.74 19.71
CA VAL A 109 -11.67 13.77 20.48
C VAL A 109 -11.69 15.14 19.86
N GLY A 110 -12.32 15.32 18.69
CA GLY A 110 -12.32 16.57 17.95
C GLY A 110 -10.93 17.06 17.53
N ARG A 111 -9.94 16.16 17.54
CA ARG A 111 -8.56 16.45 17.20
C ARG A 111 -8.32 16.26 15.71
N LEU A 112 -7.71 17.23 15.12
CA LEU A 112 -7.17 17.14 13.78
C LEU A 112 -5.77 16.50 13.85
N ALA A 113 -5.44 15.66 12.88
CA ALA A 113 -4.10 15.07 12.77
C ALA A 113 -2.96 16.09 12.69
N LYS A 114 -3.27 17.36 12.47
CA LYS A 114 -2.32 18.47 12.43
C LYS A 114 -2.05 19.14 13.79
N ASP A 115 -2.83 18.83 14.82
CA ASP A 115 -2.64 19.40 16.15
C ASP A 115 -1.49 18.67 16.87
N TYR A 116 -0.31 18.87 16.33
CA TYR A 116 0.89 18.28 16.81
C TYR A 116 1.36 18.96 18.11
N ALA A 117 1.42 18.19 19.18
CA ALA A 117 1.86 18.63 20.48
C ALA A 117 2.51 17.47 21.25
N PRO A 118 3.31 17.75 22.27
CA PRO A 118 3.71 16.72 23.22
C PRO A 118 2.49 15.98 23.78
N ALA A 119 2.66 14.71 24.10
CA ALA A 119 1.61 13.91 24.73
C ALA A 119 1.21 14.54 26.08
N THR A 120 -0.10 14.62 26.32
CA THR A 120 -0.63 15.09 27.59
C THR A 120 -0.35 14.07 28.71
N ASP A 121 -0.44 14.49 29.97
CA ASP A 121 -0.25 13.58 31.11
C ASP A 121 -1.27 12.43 31.09
N GLU A 122 -2.51 12.68 30.67
CA GLU A 122 -3.56 11.66 30.53
C GLU A 122 -3.22 10.65 29.43
N GLU A 123 -2.76 11.12 28.26
CA GLU A 123 -2.31 10.24 27.17
C GLU A 123 -1.12 9.39 27.63
N ARG A 124 -0.16 9.99 28.31
CA ARG A 124 1.02 9.30 28.84
C ARG A 124 0.67 8.23 29.87
N GLU A 125 -0.30 8.52 30.77
CA GLU A 125 -0.84 7.52 31.69
C GLU A 125 -1.48 6.33 30.95
N GLY A 126 -2.26 6.62 29.90
CA GLY A 126 -2.85 5.61 29.02
C GLY A 126 -1.79 4.76 28.32
N PHE A 127 -0.80 5.40 27.70
CA PHE A 127 0.33 4.72 27.05
C PHE A 127 1.11 3.84 28.03
N MET A 128 1.41 4.38 29.19
CA MET A 128 2.13 3.62 30.23
C MET A 128 1.33 2.40 30.70
N LYS A 129 0.01 2.51 30.81
CA LYS A 129 -0.85 1.37 31.18
C LYS A 129 -0.79 0.27 30.12
N VAL A 130 -0.96 0.62 28.85
CA VAL A 130 -0.86 -0.34 27.72
C VAL A 130 0.54 -0.96 27.68
N GLY A 131 1.58 -0.13 27.72
CA GLY A 131 2.97 -0.59 27.66
C GLY A 131 3.33 -1.55 28.77
N ARG A 132 2.92 -1.27 30.03
CA ARG A 132 3.14 -2.17 31.18
C ARG A 132 2.40 -3.49 31.01
N THR A 133 1.15 -3.45 30.55
CA THR A 133 0.37 -4.67 30.32
C THR A 133 1.10 -5.59 29.34
N VAL A 134 1.53 -5.06 28.19
CA VAL A 134 2.23 -5.84 27.16
C VAL A 134 3.62 -6.28 27.62
N ARG A 135 4.35 -5.41 28.30
CA ARG A 135 5.65 -5.76 28.93
C ARG A 135 5.52 -6.92 29.92
N ASP A 136 4.50 -6.89 30.78
CA ASP A 136 4.29 -7.94 31.78
C ASP A 136 3.91 -9.27 31.11
N MET A 137 3.14 -9.25 30.01
CA MET A 137 2.91 -10.42 29.15
C MET A 137 4.22 -10.96 28.58
N LEU A 138 5.06 -10.08 28.03
CA LEU A 138 6.35 -10.43 27.44
C LEU A 138 7.29 -11.09 28.46
N ILE A 139 7.40 -10.52 29.68
CA ILE A 139 8.23 -11.06 30.76
C ILE A 139 7.69 -12.41 31.24
N SER A 140 6.36 -12.55 31.35
CA SER A 140 5.73 -13.79 31.82
C SER A 140 5.99 -14.99 30.92
N ARG A 141 6.26 -14.77 29.63
CA ARG A 141 6.62 -15.84 28.69
C ARG A 141 8.04 -16.38 28.87
N GLY A 142 8.92 -15.60 29.49
CA GLY A 142 10.31 -16.02 29.68
C GLY A 142 11.06 -16.27 28.38
N ASN A 143 10.86 -15.40 27.38
CA ASN A 143 11.45 -15.55 26.06
C ASN A 143 12.98 -15.62 26.12
N THR A 144 13.55 -16.45 25.27
CA THR A 144 15.00 -16.57 25.05
C THR A 144 15.31 -16.35 23.58
N HIS A 145 16.40 -15.64 23.27
CA HIS A 145 16.80 -15.39 21.88
C HIS A 145 17.05 -16.67 21.08
N PRO A 146 16.62 -16.73 19.82
CA PRO A 146 15.76 -15.76 19.13
C PRO A 146 14.27 -15.95 19.47
N PHE A 147 13.50 -14.86 19.49
CA PHE A 147 12.06 -14.88 19.82
C PHE A 147 11.21 -13.83 19.10
N VAL A 148 11.83 -12.82 18.47
CA VAL A 148 11.05 -11.71 17.85
C VAL A 148 10.50 -12.10 16.47
N PHE A 149 11.32 -12.75 15.64
CA PHE A 149 10.92 -13.28 14.34
C PHE A 149 11.30 -14.76 14.25
N GLY A 150 10.59 -15.59 14.99
CA GLY A 150 10.84 -17.01 15.10
C GLY A 150 11.71 -17.39 16.30
N THR A 151 11.84 -18.68 16.49
CA THR A 151 12.57 -19.29 17.62
C THR A 151 13.72 -20.16 17.11
N GLN A 152 14.60 -20.58 18.01
CA GLN A 152 15.68 -21.52 17.65
C GLN A 152 15.12 -22.82 17.04
N GLU A 153 13.96 -23.30 17.52
CA GLU A 153 13.31 -24.48 16.96
C GLU A 153 12.95 -24.30 15.48
N ILE A 154 12.47 -23.10 15.07
CA ILE A 154 12.17 -22.82 13.67
C ILE A 154 13.44 -22.84 12.82
N PHE A 155 14.54 -22.24 13.30
CA PHE A 155 15.82 -22.31 12.61
C PHE A 155 16.34 -23.74 12.50
N ASP A 156 16.18 -24.55 13.54
CA ASP A 156 16.61 -25.96 13.51
C ASP A 156 15.80 -26.77 12.49
N LYS A 157 14.48 -26.53 12.38
CA LYS A 157 13.63 -27.12 11.35
C LYS A 157 14.02 -26.66 9.94
N LEU A 158 14.25 -25.37 9.74
CA LEU A 158 14.73 -24.84 8.45
C LEU A 158 16.08 -25.45 8.06
N ARG A 159 17.00 -25.59 9.00
CA ARG A 159 18.30 -26.23 8.78
C ARG A 159 18.13 -27.71 8.43
N ALA A 160 17.21 -28.43 9.07
CA ALA A 160 16.89 -29.79 8.72
C ALA A 160 16.34 -29.93 7.30
N ILE A 161 15.47 -29.02 6.86
CA ILE A 161 14.99 -28.94 5.47
C ILE A 161 16.16 -28.64 4.51
N TYR A 162 17.00 -27.66 4.85
CA TYR A 162 18.13 -27.25 4.04
C TYR A 162 19.15 -28.38 3.84
N THR A 163 19.46 -29.12 4.87
CA THR A 163 20.46 -30.22 4.85
C THR A 163 19.89 -31.55 4.36
N SER A 164 18.58 -31.65 4.13
CA SER A 164 17.96 -32.88 3.61
C SER A 164 18.41 -33.16 2.17
N ASP A 165 18.24 -34.41 1.73
CA ASP A 165 18.54 -34.82 0.33
C ASP A 165 17.45 -34.32 -0.66
N THR A 166 16.33 -33.84 -0.16
CA THR A 166 15.18 -33.39 -0.98
C THR A 166 15.38 -31.96 -1.46
N GLU A 167 15.22 -31.73 -2.77
CA GLU A 167 15.18 -30.40 -3.31
C GLU A 167 13.92 -29.66 -2.81
N SER A 168 14.11 -28.43 -2.31
CA SER A 168 13.05 -27.59 -1.75
C SER A 168 13.27 -26.11 -2.07
N GLU A 169 12.23 -25.31 -1.91
CA GLU A 169 12.34 -23.86 -2.01
C GLU A 169 13.30 -23.30 -0.98
N VAL A 170 13.27 -23.81 0.25
CA VAL A 170 14.21 -23.45 1.32
C VAL A 170 15.64 -23.69 0.86
N LYS A 171 15.94 -24.87 0.32
CA LYS A 171 17.29 -25.23 -0.11
C LYS A 171 17.80 -24.30 -1.23
N ARG A 172 16.96 -24.03 -2.24
CA ARG A 172 17.32 -23.10 -3.32
C ARG A 172 17.59 -21.69 -2.80
N TYR A 173 16.71 -21.19 -1.94
CA TYR A 173 16.87 -19.86 -1.35
C TYR A 173 18.13 -19.76 -0.49
N VAL A 174 18.33 -20.69 0.42
CA VAL A 174 19.51 -20.69 1.33
C VAL A 174 20.81 -20.75 0.53
N ASN A 175 20.90 -21.59 -0.51
CA ASN A 175 22.07 -21.64 -1.38
C ASN A 175 22.34 -20.31 -2.09
N ALA A 176 21.31 -19.67 -2.64
CA ALA A 176 21.44 -18.38 -3.28
C ALA A 176 21.88 -17.29 -2.28
N LEU A 177 21.30 -17.31 -1.08
CA LEU A 177 21.63 -16.38 -0.01
C LEU A 177 23.07 -16.56 0.50
N ILE A 178 23.51 -17.81 0.71
CA ILE A 178 24.91 -18.08 1.11
C ILE A 178 25.89 -17.58 0.04
N ASN A 179 25.62 -17.87 -1.24
CA ASN A 179 26.45 -17.36 -2.34
C ASN A 179 26.50 -15.82 -2.37
N ARG A 180 25.41 -15.15 -2.04
CA ARG A 180 25.37 -13.69 -1.89
C ARG A 180 26.19 -13.25 -0.68
N CYS A 181 26.03 -13.90 0.46
CA CYS A 181 26.79 -13.58 1.67
C CYS A 181 28.30 -13.81 1.47
N ASP A 182 28.73 -14.89 0.81
CA ASP A 182 30.12 -15.14 0.54
C ASP A 182 30.75 -14.08 -0.36
N LYS A 183 30.02 -13.55 -1.35
CA LYS A 183 30.46 -12.39 -2.13
C LYS A 183 30.64 -11.14 -1.28
N TYR A 184 29.78 -10.94 -0.29
CA TYR A 184 29.96 -9.84 0.68
C TYR A 184 31.27 -9.98 1.44
N LEU A 185 31.66 -11.21 1.81
CA LEU A 185 32.91 -11.47 2.53
C LEU A 185 34.16 -11.11 1.72
N GLU A 186 34.10 -11.12 0.39
CA GLU A 186 35.20 -10.71 -0.49
C GLU A 186 35.52 -9.21 -0.33
N TYR A 187 34.55 -8.40 0.07
CA TYR A 187 34.75 -6.96 0.38
C TYR A 187 35.33 -6.73 1.78
N PHE A 188 35.43 -7.77 2.62
CA PHE A 188 35.98 -7.69 3.98
C PHE A 188 37.18 -8.65 4.15
N PRO A 189 38.29 -8.45 3.41
CA PRO A 189 39.33 -9.46 3.28
C PRO A 189 40.18 -9.70 4.52
N ALA A 190 40.04 -8.94 5.59
CA ALA A 190 40.80 -9.17 6.81
C ALA A 190 40.07 -8.62 8.05
N LEU A 191 39.15 -9.40 8.62
CA LEU A 191 38.97 -9.36 10.05
C LEU A 191 40.24 -9.93 10.68
N ASN A 192 41.14 -9.05 11.15
CA ASN A 192 42.17 -9.51 12.07
C ASN A 192 41.48 -10.03 13.34
N GLU A 193 42.17 -10.80 14.15
CA GLU A 193 41.64 -11.40 15.38
C GLU A 193 41.11 -10.35 16.39
N SER A 194 41.47 -9.07 16.24
CA SER A 194 41.03 -7.95 17.05
C SER A 194 39.78 -7.22 16.49
N GLY A 195 39.39 -7.48 15.25
CA GLY A 195 38.27 -6.77 14.64
C GLY A 195 38.57 -5.31 14.24
N ASP A 196 39.81 -4.88 14.39
CA ASP A 196 40.26 -3.53 14.02
C ASP A 196 40.53 -3.46 12.52
N GLY A 197 39.81 -2.65 11.81
CA GLY A 197 40.04 -2.39 10.37
C GLY A 197 38.83 -2.46 9.46
N LEU A 198 37.67 -2.87 9.99
CA LEU A 198 36.50 -3.11 9.16
C LEU A 198 35.46 -2.01 9.12
N VAL A 199 35.58 -1.02 9.97
CA VAL A 199 34.47 -0.12 10.30
C VAL A 199 34.32 1.02 9.31
N SER A 200 35.32 1.27 8.46
CA SER A 200 35.32 2.52 7.69
C SER A 200 34.77 2.43 6.27
N GLU A 201 34.76 1.25 5.64
CA GLU A 201 34.46 1.20 4.21
C GLU A 201 33.62 -0.02 3.79
N ILE A 202 32.32 0.01 4.11
CA ILE A 202 31.37 -0.77 3.32
C ILE A 202 31.23 -0.03 1.97
N PRO A 203 31.58 -0.63 0.81
CA PRO A 203 31.44 0.05 -0.46
C PRO A 203 30.02 0.54 -0.67
N GLU A 204 29.85 1.79 -1.02
CA GLU A 204 28.58 2.39 -1.37
C GLU A 204 28.11 1.79 -2.69
N THR A 205 27.12 0.93 -2.67
CA THR A 205 26.48 0.45 -3.89
C THR A 205 25.45 1.48 -4.34
N GLY A 206 25.85 2.34 -5.27
CA GLY A 206 25.05 2.84 -6.39
C GLY A 206 23.76 3.62 -6.19
N TYR A 207 23.41 4.06 -4.98
CA TYR A 207 22.32 5.01 -4.79
C TYR A 207 22.92 6.41 -4.60
N GLY A 208 22.67 7.28 -5.57
CA GLY A 208 23.15 8.64 -5.56
C GLY A 208 22.77 9.39 -4.28
N GLU A 209 23.65 10.28 -3.86
CA GLU A 209 23.41 11.24 -2.78
C GLU A 209 22.13 12.01 -3.10
N THR A 210 21.10 11.84 -2.26
CA THR A 210 19.93 12.70 -2.36
C THR A 210 20.20 13.98 -1.56
N GLU A 211 19.60 15.09 -1.98
CA GLU A 211 19.67 16.43 -1.35
C GLU A 211 19.24 16.43 0.15
N TYR A 212 18.85 15.28 0.67
CA TYR A 212 18.49 15.04 2.07
C TYR A 212 19.70 14.70 2.96
N ASP A 213 20.82 14.41 2.38
CA ASP A 213 22.07 14.13 3.07
C ASP A 213 22.87 15.39 3.35
N VAL A 214 22.36 16.27 4.21
CA VAL A 214 23.22 17.28 4.84
C VAL A 214 24.13 16.54 5.83
N GLY A 215 25.23 16.04 5.32
CA GLY A 215 26.19 15.24 6.06
C GLY A 215 26.34 13.80 5.57
N GLY A 216 25.74 13.44 4.43
CA GLY A 216 25.92 12.21 3.66
C GLY A 216 26.03 10.92 4.48
N ARG A 217 25.14 9.95 4.32
CA ARG A 217 25.24 8.55 4.79
C ARG A 217 24.15 8.03 5.74
N HIS A 218 23.09 8.80 5.97
CA HIS A 218 22.06 8.36 6.95
C HIS A 218 20.95 7.50 6.33
N SER A 219 20.59 7.77 5.08
CA SER A 219 19.54 7.07 4.32
C SER A 219 19.86 5.59 4.03
N HIS A 220 21.12 5.19 4.17
CA HIS A 220 21.55 3.83 3.85
C HIS A 220 21.67 2.90 5.08
N SER A 221 21.32 3.36 6.29
CA SER A 221 21.42 2.50 7.48
C SER A 221 20.48 1.31 7.42
N GLU A 222 19.24 1.51 7.00
CA GLU A 222 18.27 0.41 6.83
C GLU A 222 18.75 -0.62 5.80
N SER A 223 19.18 -0.16 4.61
CA SER A 223 19.66 -1.06 3.54
C SER A 223 20.88 -1.85 3.97
N ARG A 224 21.81 -1.22 4.70
CA ARG A 224 22.99 -1.91 5.23
C ARG A 224 22.62 -2.96 6.26
N LEU A 225 21.73 -2.64 7.19
CA LEU A 225 21.26 -3.61 8.18
C LEU A 225 20.43 -4.72 7.54
N ALA A 226 19.69 -4.46 6.45
CA ALA A 226 19.01 -5.50 5.70
C ALA A 226 19.99 -6.56 5.14
N GLU A 227 21.15 -6.13 4.62
CA GLU A 227 22.19 -7.04 4.18
C GLU A 227 22.80 -7.84 5.34
N LEU A 228 22.98 -7.23 6.51
CA LEU A 228 23.47 -7.93 7.69
C LEU A 228 22.47 -8.95 8.23
N ALA A 229 21.17 -8.75 8.03
CA ALA A 229 20.15 -9.75 8.34
C ALA A 229 20.32 -11.04 7.49
N HIS A 230 20.78 -10.90 6.23
CA HIS A 230 21.15 -12.07 5.43
C HIS A 230 22.33 -12.85 6.02
N LEU A 231 23.35 -12.15 6.54
CA LEU A 231 24.46 -12.80 7.25
C LEU A 231 24.00 -13.50 8.52
N ALA A 232 23.08 -12.90 9.27
CA ALA A 232 22.50 -13.51 10.46
C ALA A 232 21.75 -14.81 10.12
N PHE A 233 20.98 -14.80 9.06
CA PHE A 233 20.28 -16.00 8.59
C PHE A 233 21.26 -17.06 8.04
N ALA A 234 22.30 -16.64 7.31
CA ALA A 234 23.35 -17.56 6.83
C ALA A 234 24.05 -18.27 7.98
N TYR A 235 24.35 -17.53 9.08
CA TYR A 235 24.85 -18.17 10.31
C TYR A 235 23.87 -19.22 10.84
N GLN A 236 22.60 -18.88 10.97
CA GLN A 236 21.59 -19.80 11.48
C GLN A 236 21.44 -21.06 10.62
N MET A 237 21.68 -20.97 9.31
CA MET A 237 21.62 -22.13 8.40
C MET A 237 22.89 -22.98 8.41
N THR A 238 24.06 -22.38 8.55
CA THR A 238 25.36 -23.04 8.41
C THR A 238 26.11 -23.27 9.71
N LEU A 239 25.83 -22.47 10.75
CA LEU A 239 26.57 -22.34 12.01
C LEU A 239 28.06 -21.92 11.80
N ASP A 240 28.37 -21.33 10.64
CA ASP A 240 29.70 -20.78 10.37
C ASP A 240 29.86 -19.41 11.04
N GLU A 241 30.73 -19.36 12.04
CA GLU A 241 30.99 -18.17 12.86
C GLU A 241 31.45 -16.94 12.08
N LYS A 242 32.00 -17.13 10.84
CA LYS A 242 32.43 -16.01 10.00
C LYS A 242 31.29 -15.03 9.74
N TYR A 243 30.06 -15.52 9.49
CA TYR A 243 28.90 -14.67 9.25
C TYR A 243 28.50 -13.87 10.49
N ALA A 244 28.50 -14.51 11.67
CA ALA A 244 28.16 -13.86 12.91
C ALA A 244 29.19 -12.78 13.31
N LYS A 245 30.50 -13.04 13.14
CA LYS A 245 31.58 -12.09 13.44
C LYS A 245 31.48 -10.85 12.57
N ILE A 246 31.31 -11.04 11.26
CA ILE A 246 31.21 -9.90 10.32
C ILE A 246 29.94 -9.10 10.57
N ALA A 247 28.79 -9.76 10.78
CA ALA A 247 27.55 -9.07 11.10
C ALA A 247 27.69 -8.19 12.36
N TYR A 248 28.42 -8.63 13.39
CA TYR A 248 28.68 -7.88 14.59
C TYR A 248 29.44 -6.58 14.33
N HIS A 249 30.61 -6.69 13.66
CA HIS A 249 31.46 -5.52 13.42
C HIS A 249 30.80 -4.51 12.46
N CYS A 250 30.12 -5.01 11.44
CA CYS A 250 29.37 -4.15 10.53
C CYS A 250 28.18 -3.45 11.21
N ALA A 251 27.47 -4.14 12.11
CA ALA A 251 26.40 -3.55 12.91
C ALA A 251 26.94 -2.42 13.81
N LEU A 252 28.09 -2.61 14.45
CA LEU A 252 28.75 -1.53 15.21
C LEU A 252 29.07 -0.33 14.33
N GLY A 253 29.55 -0.54 13.09
CA GLY A 253 29.80 0.54 12.14
C GLY A 253 28.55 1.35 11.81
N VAL A 254 27.39 0.69 11.67
CA VAL A 254 26.11 1.36 11.44
C VAL A 254 25.60 2.07 12.71
N ILE A 255 25.77 1.48 13.88
CA ILE A 255 25.38 2.08 15.17
C ILE A 255 26.21 3.35 15.45
N ASN A 256 27.48 3.37 15.07
CA ASN A 256 28.39 4.50 15.32
C ASN A 256 28.19 5.69 14.34
N ARG A 257 27.25 5.62 13.42
CA ARG A 257 26.83 6.78 12.63
C ARG A 257 26.23 7.85 13.50
N LEU A 258 26.29 9.11 13.03
CA LEU A 258 25.74 10.23 13.80
C LEU A 258 24.27 10.04 14.17
N HIS A 259 23.45 9.61 13.23
CA HIS A 259 22.03 9.25 13.40
C HIS A 259 21.52 8.41 12.22
N TRP A 260 20.31 7.82 12.34
CA TRP A 260 19.64 7.07 11.28
C TRP A 260 18.52 7.86 10.59
N GLY A 261 18.59 9.19 10.58
CA GLY A 261 17.61 10.05 9.94
C GLY A 261 16.30 10.25 10.71
N PRO A 262 16.33 10.60 12.01
CA PRO A 262 15.09 10.76 12.80
C PRO A 262 14.21 11.91 12.31
N GLY A 263 14.73 12.86 11.55
CA GLY A 263 13.95 13.90 10.87
C GLY A 263 13.09 13.36 9.72
N HIS A 264 13.46 12.19 9.16
CA HIS A 264 12.66 11.41 8.20
C HIS A 264 12.50 9.98 8.75
N PHE A 265 11.59 9.79 9.65
CA PHE A 265 11.54 8.70 10.60
C PHE A 265 11.41 7.30 9.99
N LEU A 266 10.99 7.16 8.74
CA LEU A 266 10.95 5.87 8.01
C LEU A 266 12.29 5.15 8.06
N ASN A 267 13.40 5.87 7.83
CA ASN A 267 14.76 5.29 7.87
C ASN A 267 15.13 4.80 9.27
N CYS A 268 14.81 5.61 10.29
CA CYS A 268 15.07 5.27 11.69
C CYS A 268 14.31 4.00 12.11
N SER A 269 13.03 3.93 11.75
CA SER A 269 12.18 2.76 12.03
C SER A 269 12.67 1.50 11.32
N GLY A 270 12.90 1.59 10.00
CA GLY A 270 13.38 0.44 9.21
C GLY A 270 14.74 -0.07 9.70
N ALA A 271 15.67 0.83 10.04
CA ALA A 271 16.96 0.46 10.62
C ALA A 271 16.80 -0.24 11.99
N THR A 272 15.88 0.24 12.83
CA THR A 272 15.60 -0.37 14.13
C THR A 272 15.10 -1.81 13.96
N GLN A 273 14.12 -2.05 13.08
CA GLN A 273 13.61 -3.41 12.80
C GLN A 273 14.73 -4.36 12.37
N LYS A 274 15.58 -3.92 11.44
CA LYS A 274 16.65 -4.77 10.91
C LYS A 274 17.72 -5.05 11.96
N LEU A 275 18.10 -4.06 12.76
CA LEU A 275 19.08 -4.28 13.83
C LEU A 275 18.55 -5.23 14.89
N VAL A 276 17.25 -5.15 15.25
CA VAL A 276 16.61 -6.10 16.17
C VAL A 276 16.66 -7.51 15.61
N MET A 277 16.32 -7.70 14.33
CA MET A 277 16.38 -9.01 13.67
C MET A 277 17.79 -9.62 13.75
N ILE A 278 18.82 -8.83 13.45
CA ILE A 278 20.23 -9.26 13.53
C ILE A 278 20.60 -9.61 14.96
N TYR A 279 20.26 -8.75 15.90
CA TYR A 279 20.55 -8.92 17.32
C TYR A 279 19.90 -10.18 17.88
N ASP A 280 18.61 -10.33 17.66
CA ASP A 280 17.83 -11.47 18.14
C ASP A 280 18.35 -12.80 17.59
N TRP A 281 18.63 -12.86 16.28
CA TRP A 281 19.08 -14.08 15.62
C TRP A 281 20.54 -14.47 15.95
N LEU A 282 21.40 -13.49 16.26
CA LEU A 282 22.81 -13.72 16.54
C LEU A 282 23.18 -13.60 18.03
N TYR A 283 22.24 -13.28 18.90
CA TYR A 283 22.50 -13.07 20.32
C TYR A 283 23.31 -14.21 20.95
N ASN A 284 22.85 -15.44 20.80
CA ASN A 284 23.49 -16.62 21.37
C ASN A 284 24.88 -16.88 20.74
N ALA A 285 25.03 -16.66 19.44
CA ALA A 285 26.31 -16.76 18.76
C ALA A 285 27.32 -15.73 19.28
N TRP A 286 26.91 -14.48 19.40
CA TRP A 286 27.76 -13.40 19.90
C TRP A 286 28.16 -13.62 21.37
N LYS A 287 27.25 -14.11 22.21
CA LYS A 287 27.58 -14.52 23.60
C LYS A 287 28.63 -15.65 23.63
N ALA A 288 28.47 -16.68 22.79
CA ALA A 288 29.42 -17.79 22.68
C ALA A 288 30.81 -17.32 22.19
N LEU A 289 30.83 -16.34 21.29
CA LEU A 289 32.04 -15.71 20.77
C LEU A 289 32.63 -14.65 21.71
N LYS A 290 31.99 -14.40 22.86
CA LYS A 290 32.37 -13.37 23.84
C LYS A 290 32.37 -11.95 23.28
N LEU A 291 31.51 -11.69 22.28
CA LEU A 291 31.26 -10.36 21.74
C LEU A 291 30.24 -9.62 22.64
N ASP A 292 30.40 -8.32 22.79
CA ASP A 292 29.57 -7.53 23.70
C ASP A 292 28.19 -7.22 23.08
N THR A 293 27.19 -8.02 23.40
CA THR A 293 25.81 -7.83 22.97
C THR A 293 25.18 -6.53 23.52
N GLY A 294 25.71 -6.03 24.65
CA GLY A 294 25.25 -4.77 25.25
C GLY A 294 25.45 -3.57 24.35
N LEU A 295 26.54 -3.53 23.56
CA LEU A 295 26.78 -2.45 22.59
C LEU A 295 25.68 -2.41 21.52
N ILE A 296 25.25 -3.57 21.04
CA ILE A 296 24.18 -3.64 20.02
C ILE A 296 22.83 -3.24 20.63
N LYS A 297 22.49 -3.77 21.83
CA LYS A 297 21.28 -3.37 22.56
C LYS A 297 21.25 -1.86 22.82
N ARG A 298 22.39 -1.30 23.25
CA ARG A 298 22.53 0.16 23.43
C ARG A 298 22.28 0.91 22.12
N GLY A 299 22.76 0.39 20.99
CA GLY A 299 22.52 0.94 19.66
C GLY A 299 21.04 0.94 19.26
N ILE A 300 20.30 -0.15 19.52
CA ILE A 300 18.84 -0.21 19.30
C ILE A 300 18.16 0.94 20.06
N TYR A 301 18.55 1.15 21.32
CA TYR A 301 17.98 2.23 22.13
C TYR A 301 18.37 3.61 21.60
N THR A 302 19.67 3.90 21.47
CA THR A 302 20.17 5.26 21.20
C THR A 302 19.87 5.76 19.79
N GLN A 303 19.90 4.88 18.80
CA GLN A 303 19.69 5.24 17.40
C GLN A 303 18.23 5.07 16.97
N GLY A 304 17.45 4.23 17.65
CA GLY A 304 16.05 3.94 17.33
C GLY A 304 15.08 4.47 18.38
N LEU A 305 14.95 3.77 19.51
CA LEU A 305 13.88 3.98 20.48
C LEU A 305 13.92 5.36 21.17
N TYR A 306 15.11 5.90 21.43
CA TYR A 306 15.28 7.25 21.99
C TYR A 306 14.66 8.31 21.06
N HIS A 307 14.94 8.23 19.76
CA HIS A 307 14.38 9.15 18.79
C HIS A 307 12.87 8.93 18.59
N GLY A 308 12.40 7.67 18.72
CA GLY A 308 10.98 7.36 18.73
C GLY A 308 10.27 7.99 19.91
N TYR A 309 10.83 7.88 21.11
CA TYR A 309 10.29 8.52 22.31
C TYR A 309 10.21 10.04 22.18
N ASN A 310 11.28 10.66 21.70
CA ASN A 310 11.32 12.10 21.47
C ASN A 310 10.24 12.55 20.47
N SER A 311 10.08 11.80 19.36
CA SER A 311 9.08 12.13 18.32
C SER A 311 7.64 11.90 18.80
N VAL A 312 7.35 10.78 19.46
CA VAL A 312 5.98 10.37 19.81
C VAL A 312 5.48 11.03 21.08
N ILE A 313 6.32 11.09 22.12
CA ILE A 313 5.92 11.55 23.45
C ILE A 313 6.23 13.04 23.64
N LEU A 314 7.43 13.48 23.25
CA LEU A 314 7.90 14.84 23.54
C LEU A 314 7.68 15.81 22.38
N ASP A 315 7.31 15.32 21.21
CA ASP A 315 7.18 16.11 19.98
C ASP A 315 8.44 16.91 19.62
N THR A 316 9.60 16.28 19.79
CA THR A 316 10.92 16.86 19.53
C THR A 316 11.73 15.98 18.57
N CYS A 317 12.74 16.59 17.93
CA CYS A 317 13.70 15.89 17.10
C CYS A 317 15.07 16.55 17.20
N ASP A 318 16.08 15.79 17.61
CA ASP A 318 17.46 16.31 17.75
C ASP A 318 18.11 16.65 16.41
N PHE A 319 17.67 15.97 15.33
CA PHE A 319 18.16 16.14 13.97
C PHE A 319 17.01 16.41 13.02
N PRO A 320 16.42 17.62 13.04
CA PRO A 320 15.28 17.95 12.19
C PRO A 320 15.67 17.98 10.73
N SER A 321 14.78 17.49 9.87
CA SER A 321 14.95 17.62 8.43
C SER A 321 14.65 19.06 7.98
N PRO A 322 15.50 19.69 7.14
CA PRO A 322 15.22 21.04 6.61
C PRO A 322 13.88 21.16 5.88
N LYS A 323 13.38 20.06 5.30
CA LYS A 323 12.10 20.03 4.57
C LYS A 323 10.91 19.62 5.44
N GLN A 324 11.13 18.98 6.59
CA GLN A 324 10.08 18.32 7.38
C GLN A 324 9.97 18.84 8.81
N GLY A 325 10.79 19.83 9.19
CA GLY A 325 10.75 20.46 10.51
C GLY A 325 11.21 19.53 11.64
N THR A 326 10.51 19.54 12.78
CA THR A 326 10.91 18.91 14.04
C THR A 326 10.72 17.38 14.09
N GLY A 327 10.43 16.75 12.98
CA GLY A 327 10.21 15.31 12.89
C GLY A 327 8.82 14.96 12.41
N TRP A 328 8.69 13.75 11.89
CA TRP A 328 7.41 13.25 11.41
C TRP A 328 6.62 12.64 12.57
N ARG A 329 5.44 13.17 12.77
CA ARG A 329 4.55 12.80 13.87
C ARG A 329 3.68 11.63 13.46
N PHE A 330 4.31 10.50 13.23
CA PHE A 330 3.70 9.30 12.69
C PHE A 330 2.59 8.71 13.57
N LYS A 331 2.54 9.05 14.86
CA LYS A 331 1.47 8.59 15.76
C LYS A 331 0.07 9.05 15.34
N LEU A 332 -0.03 10.13 14.57
CA LEU A 332 -1.29 10.69 14.11
C LEU A 332 -1.48 10.56 12.59
N LYS A 333 -0.59 9.84 11.91
CA LYS A 333 -0.65 9.67 10.47
C LYS A 333 -1.65 8.57 10.09
N PRO A 334 -2.56 8.85 9.15
CA PRO A 334 -3.52 7.86 8.64
C PRO A 334 -3.01 7.15 7.37
N ASP A 335 -1.74 7.24 7.06
CA ASP A 335 -1.09 6.70 5.87
C ASP A 335 -0.05 5.62 6.22
N ASN A 336 0.67 5.11 5.25
CA ASN A 336 1.71 4.10 5.42
C ASN A 336 2.76 4.45 6.49
N TRP A 337 2.99 5.73 6.78
CA TRP A 337 3.92 6.17 7.84
C TRP A 337 3.53 5.65 9.22
N ASN A 338 2.24 5.54 9.52
CA ASN A 338 1.79 4.97 10.79
C ASN A 338 2.29 3.54 10.93
N SER A 339 2.02 2.70 9.96
CA SER A 339 2.42 1.28 9.97
C SER A 339 3.94 1.13 9.99
N VAL A 340 4.66 1.84 9.13
CA VAL A 340 6.11 1.72 9.01
C VAL A 340 6.82 2.22 10.27
N CYS A 341 6.46 3.42 10.75
CA CYS A 341 7.20 4.03 11.86
C CYS A 341 6.93 3.36 13.21
N ASN A 342 5.66 3.02 13.49
CA ASN A 342 5.32 2.30 14.72
C ASN A 342 5.90 0.88 14.75
N SER A 343 6.02 0.23 13.59
CA SER A 343 6.60 -1.11 13.49
C SER A 343 8.00 -1.19 14.11
N GLY A 344 8.91 -0.25 13.75
CA GLY A 344 10.25 -0.23 14.32
C GLY A 344 10.26 0.01 15.83
N MET A 345 9.34 0.84 16.32
CA MET A 345 9.24 1.16 17.74
C MET A 345 8.72 -0.02 18.56
N ILE A 346 7.68 -0.69 18.06
CA ILE A 346 7.11 -1.88 18.72
C ILE A 346 8.14 -3.01 18.73
N ILE A 347 8.71 -3.36 17.58
CA ILE A 347 9.68 -4.45 17.44
C ILE A 347 10.92 -4.18 18.30
N GLY A 348 11.44 -2.92 18.29
CA GLY A 348 12.57 -2.51 19.12
C GLY A 348 12.28 -2.62 20.62
N ALA A 349 11.09 -2.16 21.02
CA ALA A 349 10.66 -2.21 22.42
C ALA A 349 10.47 -3.65 22.92
N LEU A 350 9.84 -4.54 22.13
CA LEU A 350 9.68 -5.96 22.49
C LEU A 350 11.04 -6.61 22.77
N CYS A 351 12.04 -6.37 21.91
CA CYS A 351 13.37 -6.92 22.08
C CYS A 351 14.05 -6.42 23.35
N VAL A 352 14.06 -5.11 23.58
CA VAL A 352 14.76 -4.48 24.72
C VAL A 352 14.08 -4.81 26.05
N LEU A 353 12.74 -4.81 26.09
CA LEU A 353 11.97 -5.02 27.32
C LEU A 353 11.97 -6.47 27.79
N ALA A 354 12.10 -7.46 26.87
CA ALA A 354 12.18 -8.88 27.25
C ALA A 354 13.38 -9.21 28.13
N GLU A 355 14.49 -8.50 27.93
CA GLU A 355 15.73 -8.74 28.68
C GLU A 355 15.77 -8.04 30.06
N GLY A 356 14.80 -7.17 30.31
CA GLY A 356 14.77 -6.40 31.57
C GLY A 356 15.88 -5.35 31.68
N THR A 357 16.09 -4.86 32.91
CA THR A 357 17.15 -3.90 33.23
C THR A 357 18.44 -4.64 33.60
N ASP A 358 19.41 -4.58 32.72
CA ASP A 358 20.69 -5.31 32.83
C ASP A 358 21.91 -4.38 33.02
N GLY A 359 21.67 -3.09 33.23
CA GLY A 359 22.70 -2.06 33.34
C GLY A 359 23.13 -1.46 31.99
N VAL A 360 22.76 -2.05 30.86
CA VAL A 360 22.96 -1.48 29.53
C VAL A 360 21.90 -0.39 29.29
N ILE A 361 20.66 -0.67 29.65
CA ILE A 361 19.54 0.25 29.67
C ILE A 361 19.20 0.56 31.11
N SER A 362 19.20 1.85 31.47
CA SER A 362 18.85 2.30 32.82
C SER A 362 17.36 2.10 33.14
N ASN A 363 16.98 2.12 34.40
CA ASN A 363 15.57 2.01 34.80
C ASN A 363 14.71 3.13 34.19
N GLU A 364 15.22 4.35 34.09
CA GLU A 364 14.51 5.46 33.46
C GLU A 364 14.30 5.22 31.98
N GLU A 365 15.33 4.78 31.26
CA GLU A 365 15.24 4.45 29.83
C GLU A 365 14.28 3.27 29.60
N TYR A 366 14.28 2.28 30.47
CA TYR A 366 13.38 1.14 30.42
C TYR A 366 11.90 1.55 30.53
N GLU A 367 11.58 2.48 31.49
CA GLU A 367 10.22 3.02 31.57
C GLU A 367 9.86 3.89 30.35
N LYS A 368 10.80 4.67 29.80
CA LYS A 368 10.58 5.40 28.53
C LYS A 368 10.25 4.46 27.37
N VAL A 369 10.97 3.34 27.27
CA VAL A 369 10.69 2.31 26.23
C VAL A 369 9.31 1.67 26.47
N THR A 370 8.92 1.45 27.73
CA THR A 370 7.60 0.94 28.08
C THR A 370 6.49 1.91 27.67
N GLU A 371 6.68 3.20 27.94
CA GLU A 371 5.74 4.25 27.53
C GLU A 371 5.64 4.35 25.99
N LEU A 372 6.78 4.31 25.30
CA LEU A 372 6.84 4.31 23.83
C LEU A 372 6.12 3.10 23.22
N LEU A 373 6.31 1.90 23.79
CA LEU A 373 5.60 0.70 23.35
C LEU A 373 4.09 0.89 23.43
N GLY A 374 3.60 1.41 24.55
CA GLY A 374 2.17 1.68 24.73
C GLY A 374 1.64 2.73 23.75
N ALA A 375 2.39 3.81 23.51
CA ALA A 375 2.02 4.84 22.56
C ALA A 375 1.98 4.32 21.12
N SER A 376 2.99 3.54 20.73
CA SER A 376 3.05 2.98 19.37
C SER A 376 1.97 1.92 19.13
N LEU A 377 1.68 1.06 20.12
CA LEU A 377 0.57 0.10 20.05
C LEU A 377 -0.77 0.81 19.99
N THR A 378 -0.99 1.83 20.82
CA THR A 378 -2.22 2.63 20.81
C THR A 378 -2.44 3.26 19.43
N SER A 379 -1.39 3.84 18.84
CA SER A 379 -1.44 4.41 17.50
C SER A 379 -1.76 3.37 16.43
N THR A 380 -1.07 2.22 16.47
CA THR A 380 -1.24 1.14 15.48
C THR A 380 -2.60 0.44 15.60
N MET A 381 -3.15 0.36 16.80
CA MET A 381 -4.43 -0.29 17.08
C MET A 381 -5.64 0.66 16.95
N GLN A 382 -5.41 1.96 16.76
CA GLN A 382 -6.51 2.89 16.52
C GLN A 382 -7.12 2.67 15.14
N PRO A 383 -8.39 2.28 15.04
CA PRO A 383 -9.05 2.07 13.75
C PRO A 383 -9.01 3.30 12.85
N GLN A 384 -9.06 4.50 13.44
CA GLN A 384 -9.01 5.77 12.72
C GLN A 384 -7.70 6.01 11.98
N LEU A 385 -6.59 5.45 12.45
CA LEU A 385 -5.27 5.71 11.91
C LEU A 385 -4.77 4.61 10.96
N VAL A 386 -4.95 3.36 11.34
CA VAL A 386 -4.45 2.21 10.57
C VAL A 386 -5.52 1.65 9.64
N TYR A 387 -6.70 1.38 10.17
CA TYR A 387 -7.73 0.66 9.42
C TYR A 387 -8.43 1.51 8.36
N THR A 388 -8.22 2.82 8.36
CA THR A 388 -8.70 3.68 7.28
C THR A 388 -7.84 3.64 6.03
N GLN A 389 -6.65 3.05 6.11
CA GLN A 389 -5.87 2.71 4.93
C GLN A 389 -6.48 1.51 4.19
N TYR A 390 -7.22 0.67 4.90
CA TYR A 390 -7.86 -0.55 4.42
C TYR A 390 -9.37 -0.40 4.46
N ALA A 391 -10.02 -0.57 3.33
CA ALA A 391 -11.47 -0.69 3.31
C ALA A 391 -11.90 -2.04 3.88
N PRO A 392 -13.17 -2.20 4.29
CA PRO A 392 -13.69 -3.47 4.79
C PRO A 392 -13.55 -4.66 3.84
N ASP A 393 -13.41 -4.42 2.54
CA ASP A 393 -13.14 -5.42 1.51
C ASP A 393 -11.65 -5.72 1.30
N GLY A 394 -10.78 -5.09 2.10
CA GLY A 394 -9.32 -5.27 2.05
C GLY A 394 -8.59 -4.37 1.05
N SER A 395 -9.31 -3.57 0.26
CA SER A 395 -8.69 -2.66 -0.70
C SER A 395 -7.91 -1.53 0.01
N TYR A 396 -6.88 -1.02 -0.67
CA TYR A 396 -5.93 -0.06 -0.11
C TYR A 396 -5.94 1.25 -0.92
N VAL A 397 -5.99 2.38 -0.23
CA VAL A 397 -6.24 3.70 -0.84
C VAL A 397 -5.11 4.17 -1.75
N GLU A 398 -3.84 3.98 -1.34
CA GLU A 398 -2.70 4.65 -1.98
C GLU A 398 -2.09 3.91 -3.16
N SER A 399 -2.58 2.78 -3.59
CA SER A 399 -2.10 1.85 -4.60
C SER A 399 -1.46 0.56 -4.06
N ASN A 400 -1.25 -0.42 -4.93
CA ASN A 400 -0.62 -1.69 -4.58
C ASN A 400 0.84 -1.55 -4.10
N SER A 401 1.60 -0.58 -4.62
CA SER A 401 2.99 -0.36 -4.20
C SER A 401 3.08 0.16 -2.77
N TYR A 402 2.18 1.08 -2.39
CA TYR A 402 2.11 1.58 -1.03
C TYR A 402 1.45 0.58 -0.08
N TRP A 403 0.51 -0.24 -0.58
CA TRP A 403 0.05 -1.41 0.14
C TRP A 403 1.23 -2.30 0.54
N ALA A 404 2.07 -2.67 -0.42
CA ALA A 404 3.23 -3.52 -0.16
C ALA A 404 4.15 -2.91 0.90
N TYR A 405 4.41 -1.61 0.84
CA TYR A 405 5.28 -0.92 1.79
C TYR A 405 4.66 -0.82 3.20
N GLY A 406 3.44 -0.33 3.31
CA GLY A 406 2.75 -0.16 4.60
C GLY A 406 2.36 -1.48 5.23
N THR A 407 1.74 -2.37 4.45
CA THR A 407 1.17 -3.62 4.96
C THR A 407 2.24 -4.61 5.41
N VAL A 408 3.35 -4.75 4.67
CA VAL A 408 4.44 -5.64 5.09
C VAL A 408 5.01 -5.21 6.45
N ASN A 409 5.15 -3.91 6.70
CA ASN A 409 5.60 -3.41 8.00
C ASN A 409 4.59 -3.66 9.12
N LEU A 410 3.28 -3.48 8.85
CA LEU A 410 2.24 -3.82 9.82
C LEU A 410 2.23 -5.33 10.12
N MET A 411 2.35 -6.17 9.11
CA MET A 411 2.43 -7.62 9.29
C MET A 411 3.71 -8.05 10.04
N ASN A 412 4.83 -7.35 9.85
CA ASN A 412 6.03 -7.56 10.67
C ASN A 412 5.75 -7.24 12.15
N THR A 413 4.98 -6.20 12.43
CA THR A 413 4.54 -5.89 13.80
C THR A 413 3.69 -7.01 14.38
N MET A 414 2.67 -7.46 13.66
CA MET A 414 1.81 -8.57 14.08
C MET A 414 2.61 -9.85 14.31
N ALA A 415 3.53 -10.16 13.42
CA ALA A 415 4.41 -11.33 13.51
C ALA A 415 5.33 -11.27 14.72
N ALA A 416 5.94 -10.13 14.98
CA ALA A 416 6.79 -9.92 16.17
C ALA A 416 6.01 -10.04 17.47
N LEU A 417 4.80 -9.47 17.54
CA LEU A 417 3.89 -9.64 18.66
C LEU A 417 3.50 -11.10 18.84
N TYR A 418 3.10 -11.77 17.76
CA TYR A 418 2.69 -13.17 17.80
C TYR A 418 3.80 -14.09 18.29
N ASP A 419 5.01 -13.97 17.75
CA ASP A 419 6.14 -14.79 18.17
C ASP A 419 6.58 -14.46 19.62
N SER A 420 6.60 -13.17 20.00
CA SER A 420 7.03 -12.72 21.33
C SER A 420 5.99 -12.97 22.42
N LEU A 421 4.69 -12.79 22.13
CA LEU A 421 3.60 -12.82 23.12
C LEU A 421 2.68 -14.04 23.00
N GLY A 422 2.70 -14.74 21.85
CA GLY A 422 1.72 -15.77 21.47
C GLY A 422 0.40 -15.20 20.97
N THR A 423 0.34 -13.89 20.72
CA THR A 423 -0.82 -13.18 20.17
C THR A 423 -0.35 -11.90 19.50
N ASP A 424 -1.01 -11.52 18.43
CA ASP A 424 -0.83 -10.21 17.80
C ASP A 424 -1.74 -9.12 18.41
N LEU A 425 -2.32 -9.38 19.58
CA LEU A 425 -3.27 -8.53 20.30
C LEU A 425 -4.59 -8.29 19.53
N GLY A 426 -4.90 -9.15 18.55
CA GLY A 426 -6.12 -9.06 17.74
C GLY A 426 -6.01 -8.12 16.53
N LEU A 427 -4.81 -7.61 16.20
CA LEU A 427 -4.61 -6.71 15.06
C LEU A 427 -5.06 -7.32 13.73
N HIS A 428 -4.83 -8.62 13.49
CA HIS A 428 -5.24 -9.29 12.25
C HIS A 428 -6.75 -9.26 12.00
N ASN A 429 -7.56 -9.06 13.04
CA ASN A 429 -9.01 -8.92 12.94
C ASN A 429 -9.47 -7.49 12.63
N GLY A 430 -8.54 -6.56 12.43
CA GLY A 430 -8.86 -5.18 12.07
C GLY A 430 -9.59 -5.06 10.74
N CYS A 431 -10.22 -3.91 10.53
CA CYS A 431 -11.01 -3.61 9.35
C CYS A 431 -10.27 -3.92 8.05
N GLY A 432 -10.77 -4.88 7.28
CA GLY A 432 -10.24 -5.26 5.98
C GLY A 432 -8.87 -5.94 6.00
N LEU A 433 -8.18 -6.05 7.13
CA LEU A 433 -6.88 -6.72 7.20
C LEU A 433 -6.98 -8.21 6.88
N ASP A 434 -8.08 -8.84 7.25
CA ASP A 434 -8.36 -10.25 6.94
C ASP A 434 -8.52 -10.53 5.44
N LYS A 435 -8.77 -9.50 4.63
CA LYS A 435 -8.98 -9.60 3.17
C LYS A 435 -7.88 -8.94 2.33
N THR A 436 -7.02 -8.14 2.95
CA THR A 436 -6.10 -7.29 2.21
C THR A 436 -5.06 -8.04 1.37
N CYS A 437 -4.72 -9.28 1.74
CA CYS A 437 -3.85 -10.12 0.90
C CYS A 437 -4.52 -10.48 -0.44
N TYR A 438 -5.84 -10.65 -0.45
CA TYR A 438 -6.61 -10.92 -1.67
C TYR A 438 -6.68 -9.69 -2.59
N TYR A 439 -6.76 -8.49 -2.01
CA TYR A 439 -6.57 -7.27 -2.80
C TYR A 439 -5.24 -7.28 -3.53
N ALA A 440 -4.14 -7.61 -2.85
CA ALA A 440 -2.81 -7.59 -3.44
C ALA A 440 -2.67 -8.51 -4.66
N ILE A 441 -3.17 -9.75 -4.59
CA ILE A 441 -3.09 -10.68 -5.72
C ILE A 441 -3.99 -10.27 -6.89
N ASN A 442 -5.06 -9.53 -6.61
CA ASN A 442 -6.00 -9.07 -7.64
C ASN A 442 -5.59 -7.73 -8.27
N THR A 443 -4.51 -7.09 -7.81
CA THR A 443 -3.93 -5.90 -8.41
C THR A 443 -2.62 -6.16 -9.18
N GLU A 444 -2.35 -7.42 -9.54
CA GLU A 444 -1.21 -7.79 -10.38
C GLU A 444 -1.60 -8.87 -11.41
N SER A 445 -0.88 -8.94 -12.53
CA SER A 445 -1.04 -9.97 -13.56
C SER A 445 -0.47 -11.33 -13.13
N ALA A 446 -0.67 -12.36 -13.94
CA ALA A 446 -0.06 -13.68 -13.73
C ALA A 446 1.47 -13.69 -13.87
N GLU A 447 2.05 -12.68 -14.50
CA GLU A 447 3.49 -12.40 -14.59
C GLU A 447 4.01 -11.56 -13.43
N PHE A 448 3.17 -11.25 -12.45
CA PHE A 448 3.49 -10.39 -11.31
C PHE A 448 3.79 -8.93 -11.70
N VAL A 449 3.18 -8.45 -12.78
CA VAL A 449 3.21 -7.05 -13.15
C VAL A 449 2.09 -6.32 -12.41
N GLY A 450 2.46 -5.36 -11.56
CA GLY A 450 1.52 -4.60 -10.75
C GLY A 450 0.66 -3.66 -11.59
N TRP A 451 -0.59 -3.44 -11.17
CA TRP A 451 -1.41 -2.37 -11.69
C TRP A 451 -0.98 -1.03 -11.07
N ASN A 452 -0.49 -0.13 -11.92
CA ASN A 452 0.18 1.10 -11.50
C ASN A 452 -0.74 2.33 -11.42
N TYR A 453 -1.98 2.17 -10.97
CA TYR A 453 -2.83 3.32 -10.68
C TYR A 453 -2.22 4.21 -9.57
N HIS A 454 -2.54 5.49 -9.56
CA HIS A 454 -1.94 6.47 -8.66
C HIS A 454 -0.40 6.49 -8.77
N ASP A 455 0.32 6.64 -7.67
CA ASP A 455 1.79 6.56 -7.62
C ASP A 455 2.32 5.11 -7.63
N GLY A 456 1.51 4.15 -8.05
CA GLY A 456 1.90 2.75 -8.16
C GLY A 456 2.95 2.49 -9.23
N GLY A 457 3.68 1.40 -9.10
CA GLY A 457 4.66 0.92 -10.07
C GLY A 457 4.23 -0.37 -10.76
N LEU A 458 4.77 -0.62 -11.94
CA LEU A 458 4.58 -1.89 -12.69
C LEU A 458 5.42 -3.05 -12.12
N GLY A 459 6.27 -2.79 -11.13
CA GLY A 459 7.13 -3.82 -10.53
C GLY A 459 6.35 -4.89 -9.76
N GLU A 460 7.00 -6.01 -9.54
CA GLU A 460 6.52 -7.10 -8.68
C GLU A 460 6.20 -6.58 -7.27
N GLN A 461 5.00 -6.86 -6.77
CA GLN A 461 4.62 -6.45 -5.43
C GLN A 461 5.20 -7.39 -4.36
N ASN A 462 5.58 -6.82 -3.20
CA ASN A 462 6.09 -7.62 -2.09
C ASN A 462 4.92 -8.33 -1.37
N THR A 463 4.79 -9.64 -1.60
CA THR A 463 3.79 -10.49 -0.96
C THR A 463 4.39 -11.46 0.07
N ALA A 464 5.61 -11.18 0.55
CA ALA A 464 6.27 -11.99 1.57
C ALA A 464 5.46 -12.09 2.87
N ALA A 465 4.64 -11.10 3.15
CA ALA A 465 3.76 -11.06 4.33
C ALA A 465 2.64 -12.12 4.33
N PHE A 466 2.36 -12.79 3.20
CA PHE A 466 1.28 -13.80 3.13
C PHE A 466 1.50 -14.97 4.08
N ASN A 467 2.73 -15.50 4.12
CA ASN A 467 3.07 -16.59 5.05
C ASN A 467 2.95 -16.15 6.52
N GLN A 468 3.37 -14.91 6.83
CA GLN A 468 3.21 -14.34 8.18
C GLN A 468 1.74 -14.24 8.57
N PHE A 469 0.93 -13.69 7.67
CA PHE A 469 -0.49 -13.51 7.93
C PHE A 469 -1.23 -14.84 8.02
N ALA A 470 -0.89 -15.83 7.19
CA ALA A 470 -1.43 -17.19 7.28
C ALA A 470 -1.17 -17.84 8.65
N VAL A 471 0.04 -17.67 9.21
CA VAL A 471 0.37 -18.19 10.55
C VAL A 471 -0.47 -17.53 11.64
N ILE A 472 -0.72 -16.23 11.52
CA ILE A 472 -1.40 -15.42 12.55
C ILE A 472 -2.91 -15.59 12.48
N SER A 473 -3.48 -15.49 11.26
CA SER A 473 -4.93 -15.53 11.03
C SER A 473 -5.50 -16.95 10.94
N GLY A 474 -4.65 -17.92 10.59
CA GLY A 474 -5.09 -19.28 10.28
C GLY A 474 -5.67 -19.45 8.88
N ASP A 475 -5.50 -18.48 7.99
CA ASP A 475 -5.92 -18.60 6.58
C ASP A 475 -4.88 -19.38 5.76
N ASP A 476 -5.03 -20.69 5.75
CA ASP A 476 -4.10 -21.59 5.04
C ASP A 476 -4.09 -21.40 3.52
N THR A 477 -5.11 -20.74 2.93
CA THR A 477 -5.18 -20.43 1.50
C THR A 477 -4.01 -19.53 1.08
N LEU A 478 -3.59 -18.63 1.95
CA LEU A 478 -2.45 -17.74 1.70
C LEU A 478 -1.13 -18.49 1.54
N PHE A 479 -0.92 -19.62 2.24
CA PHE A 479 0.22 -20.50 2.00
C PHE A 479 0.20 -21.11 0.59
N ALA A 480 -0.99 -21.56 0.14
CA ALA A 480 -1.14 -22.13 -1.19
C ALA A 480 -0.88 -21.07 -2.28
N ILE A 481 -1.43 -19.86 -2.11
CA ILE A 481 -1.19 -18.73 -3.01
C ILE A 481 0.30 -18.40 -3.05
N ARG A 482 0.95 -18.24 -1.89
CA ARG A 482 2.36 -17.87 -1.84
C ARG A 482 3.26 -18.95 -2.43
N SER A 483 3.01 -20.22 -2.13
CA SER A 483 3.73 -21.35 -2.74
C SER A 483 3.59 -21.36 -4.26
N ASN A 484 2.40 -21.09 -4.79
CA ASN A 484 2.19 -20.97 -6.23
C ASN A 484 2.96 -19.80 -6.84
N GLN A 485 2.95 -18.63 -6.21
CA GLN A 485 3.73 -17.46 -6.64
C GLN A 485 5.23 -17.78 -6.72
N LEU A 486 5.80 -18.43 -5.68
CA LEU A 486 7.20 -18.81 -5.63
C LEU A 486 7.57 -19.83 -6.72
N LYS A 487 6.71 -20.81 -7.00
CA LYS A 487 6.90 -21.77 -8.10
C LYS A 487 6.89 -21.10 -9.47
N ASN A 488 6.12 -20.04 -9.64
CA ASN A 488 6.02 -19.26 -10.87
C ASN A 488 7.08 -18.15 -11.00
N GLY A 489 8.02 -18.05 -10.04
CA GLY A 489 9.21 -17.21 -10.13
C GLY A 489 9.12 -15.89 -9.40
N LYS A 490 8.09 -15.67 -8.55
CA LYS A 490 8.04 -14.50 -7.68
C LYS A 490 9.18 -14.53 -6.65
N SER A 491 9.72 -13.37 -6.34
CA SER A 491 10.85 -13.22 -5.41
C SER A 491 10.52 -13.72 -4.01
N ILE A 492 11.50 -14.33 -3.37
CA ILE A 492 11.41 -14.89 -2.02
C ILE A 492 12.19 -14.01 -1.03
N SER A 493 11.73 -13.90 0.20
CA SER A 493 12.35 -13.11 1.26
C SER A 493 12.78 -13.96 2.46
N LEU A 494 13.57 -13.36 3.38
CA LEU A 494 13.92 -13.99 4.66
C LEU A 494 12.70 -14.37 5.49
N LEU A 495 11.68 -13.51 5.48
CA LEU A 495 10.47 -13.73 6.27
C LEU A 495 9.59 -14.84 5.68
N ASP A 496 9.61 -15.04 4.36
CA ASP A 496 9.00 -16.25 3.77
C ASP A 496 9.58 -17.53 4.37
N MET A 497 10.90 -17.54 4.63
CA MET A 497 11.56 -18.68 5.26
C MET A 497 11.16 -18.83 6.73
N MET A 498 11.18 -17.74 7.50
CA MET A 498 10.83 -17.76 8.92
C MET A 498 9.37 -18.16 9.18
N TYR A 499 8.50 -17.90 8.21
CA TYR A 499 7.08 -18.27 8.26
C TYR A 499 6.73 -19.39 7.26
N HIS A 500 7.73 -20.15 6.80
CA HIS A 500 7.51 -21.29 5.94
C HIS A 500 6.62 -22.33 6.65
N PRO A 501 5.55 -22.84 5.98
CA PRO A 501 4.58 -23.71 6.66
C PRO A 501 5.21 -24.93 7.32
N GLU A 502 6.13 -25.63 6.66
CA GLU A 502 6.79 -26.81 7.25
C GLU A 502 7.61 -26.45 8.49
N ALA A 503 8.31 -25.32 8.48
CA ALA A 503 9.10 -24.86 9.62
C ALA A 503 8.21 -24.50 10.83
N ARG A 504 7.00 -24.05 10.55
CA ARG A 504 5.97 -23.74 11.56
C ARG A 504 5.12 -24.95 11.97
N GLY A 505 5.39 -26.14 11.37
CA GLY A 505 4.63 -27.36 11.63
C GLY A 505 3.24 -27.37 10.98
N LEU A 506 3.06 -26.54 9.96
CA LEU A 506 1.83 -26.41 9.19
C LEU A 506 1.99 -27.02 7.80
N LYS A 507 0.90 -27.14 7.07
CA LYS A 507 0.90 -27.63 5.68
C LYS A 507 0.16 -26.63 4.81
N ALA A 508 0.75 -26.28 3.68
CA ALA A 508 0.03 -25.56 2.64
C ALA A 508 -0.99 -26.52 1.99
N PRO A 509 -2.28 -26.13 1.89
CA PRO A 509 -3.24 -26.89 1.11
C PRO A 509 -2.91 -26.84 -0.39
N ALA A 510 -3.60 -27.66 -1.19
CA ALA A 510 -3.60 -27.44 -2.64
C ALA A 510 -4.30 -26.09 -2.93
N LEU A 511 -3.76 -25.33 -3.88
CA LEU A 511 -4.42 -24.10 -4.31
C LEU A 511 -5.76 -24.46 -4.95
N SER A 512 -6.85 -23.90 -4.38
CA SER A 512 -8.18 -23.96 -5.00
C SER A 512 -8.27 -22.91 -6.12
N ASP A 513 -9.30 -23.05 -6.97
CA ASP A 513 -9.58 -22.06 -7.99
C ASP A 513 -9.84 -20.70 -7.33
N LEU A 514 -9.12 -19.71 -7.76
CA LEU A 514 -9.30 -18.32 -7.33
C LEU A 514 -10.31 -17.62 -8.25
N PRO A 515 -11.09 -16.67 -7.74
CA PRO A 515 -11.98 -15.85 -8.56
C PRO A 515 -11.22 -15.19 -9.71
N LEU A 516 -11.82 -15.13 -10.89
CA LEU A 516 -11.23 -14.45 -12.06
C LEU A 516 -11.46 -12.93 -12.02
N ASP A 517 -12.43 -12.48 -11.24
CA ASP A 517 -12.79 -11.09 -11.11
C ASP A 517 -12.79 -10.68 -9.64
N TYR A 518 -12.46 -9.41 -9.38
CA TYR A 518 -12.42 -8.91 -8.02
C TYR A 518 -12.93 -7.48 -7.95
N ALA A 519 -14.01 -7.28 -7.19
CA ALA A 519 -14.55 -5.96 -6.91
C ALA A 519 -13.89 -5.37 -5.65
N MET A 520 -13.38 -4.16 -5.79
CA MET A 520 -12.77 -3.36 -4.74
C MET A 520 -13.68 -2.14 -4.49
N GLU A 521 -14.81 -2.41 -3.83
CA GLU A 521 -15.85 -1.40 -3.57
C GLU A 521 -15.33 -0.21 -2.75
N GLY A 522 -14.33 -0.46 -1.88
CA GLY A 522 -13.70 0.57 -1.06
C GLY A 522 -13.03 1.67 -1.87
N ILE A 523 -12.45 1.33 -3.00
CA ILE A 523 -11.72 2.26 -3.89
C ILE A 523 -12.39 2.42 -5.25
N ASP A 524 -13.62 1.91 -5.43
CA ASP A 524 -14.36 1.95 -6.71
C ASP A 524 -13.59 1.33 -7.88
N ALA A 525 -12.93 0.19 -7.65
CA ALA A 525 -12.12 -0.47 -8.66
C ALA A 525 -12.62 -1.90 -8.93
N PHE A 526 -12.35 -2.39 -10.12
CA PHE A 526 -12.70 -3.73 -10.54
C PHE A 526 -11.62 -4.32 -11.43
N THR A 527 -11.24 -5.57 -11.17
CA THR A 527 -10.29 -6.29 -12.01
C THR A 527 -10.90 -7.55 -12.58
N VAL A 528 -10.48 -7.90 -13.79
CA VAL A 528 -10.91 -9.07 -14.53
C VAL A 528 -9.72 -9.81 -15.12
N ARG A 529 -9.85 -11.12 -15.28
CA ARG A 529 -8.81 -11.93 -15.95
C ARG A 529 -9.43 -13.10 -16.73
N SER A 530 -8.67 -13.61 -17.71
CA SER A 530 -9.06 -14.82 -18.42
C SER A 530 -8.58 -16.11 -17.72
N GLY A 531 -7.66 -15.96 -16.78
CA GLY A 531 -7.07 -17.08 -16.02
C GLY A 531 -5.97 -16.61 -15.09
N TRP A 532 -5.40 -17.53 -14.34
CA TRP A 532 -4.25 -17.31 -13.45
C TRP A 532 -2.92 -17.83 -14.01
N GLU A 533 -2.96 -18.40 -15.20
CA GLU A 533 -1.77 -18.91 -15.89
C GLU A 533 -1.02 -17.78 -16.60
N LYS A 534 0.29 -17.93 -16.77
CA LYS A 534 1.11 -17.00 -17.55
C LYS A 534 0.56 -16.81 -18.95
N GLY A 535 0.52 -15.58 -19.42
CA GLY A 535 -0.07 -15.20 -20.70
C GLY A 535 -1.56 -14.87 -20.62
N SER A 536 -2.21 -15.12 -19.47
CA SER A 536 -3.63 -14.76 -19.29
C SER A 536 -3.85 -13.25 -19.37
N LEU A 537 -5.00 -12.87 -19.90
CA LEU A 537 -5.47 -11.48 -19.85
C LEU A 537 -5.69 -11.05 -18.40
N PHE A 538 -5.25 -9.85 -18.08
CA PHE A 538 -5.56 -9.11 -16.85
C PHE A 538 -5.91 -7.68 -17.23
N ALA A 539 -7.01 -7.17 -16.71
CA ALA A 539 -7.40 -5.78 -16.85
C ALA A 539 -8.01 -5.24 -15.55
N GLY A 540 -7.91 -3.95 -15.37
CA GLY A 540 -8.52 -3.25 -14.24
C GLY A 540 -9.03 -1.89 -14.64
N ILE A 541 -10.09 -1.43 -13.98
CA ILE A 541 -10.63 -0.07 -14.07
C ILE A 541 -10.82 0.49 -12.65
N ILE A 542 -10.54 1.78 -12.47
CA ILE A 542 -10.72 2.48 -11.21
C ILE A 542 -11.59 3.73 -11.40
N GLY A 543 -12.51 3.97 -10.46
CA GLY A 543 -13.13 5.25 -10.20
C GLY A 543 -12.34 5.99 -9.13
N GLY A 544 -12.88 6.04 -7.92
CA GLY A 544 -12.17 6.56 -6.75
C GLY A 544 -12.11 8.08 -6.69
N GLU A 545 -11.35 8.59 -5.74
CA GLU A 545 -11.30 10.02 -5.43
C GLU A 545 -10.17 10.72 -6.18
N ASN A 546 -10.52 11.79 -6.87
CA ASN A 546 -9.56 12.76 -7.38
C ASN A 546 -9.14 13.70 -6.26
N PRO A 547 -7.88 13.72 -5.87
CA PRO A 547 -7.43 14.40 -4.68
C PRO A 547 -7.39 15.94 -4.80
N THR A 548 -7.42 16.68 -3.68
CA THR A 548 -7.15 18.13 -3.62
C THR A 548 -5.71 18.48 -3.24
N GLY A 549 -4.89 17.50 -2.92
CA GLY A 549 -3.45 17.68 -2.65
C GLY A 549 -2.90 16.73 -1.57
N GLY A 550 -1.59 16.58 -1.52
CA GLY A 550 -0.89 15.95 -0.40
C GLY A 550 -0.87 14.43 -0.34
N SER A 551 -1.48 13.71 -1.28
CA SER A 551 -1.51 12.24 -1.32
C SER A 551 -0.74 11.64 -2.51
N HIS A 552 -0.59 10.34 -2.49
CA HIS A 552 -0.06 9.56 -3.62
C HIS A 552 -1.08 9.34 -4.75
N CYS A 553 -2.34 9.78 -4.56
CA CYS A 553 -3.38 9.67 -5.59
C CYS A 553 -3.17 10.68 -6.72
N GLN A 554 -3.64 10.32 -7.92
CA GLN A 554 -3.57 11.11 -9.15
C GLN A 554 -4.98 11.46 -9.63
N LEU A 555 -5.11 12.16 -10.76
CA LEU A 555 -6.39 12.38 -11.41
C LEU A 555 -6.61 11.25 -12.42
N ASP A 556 -6.96 10.09 -11.94
CA ASP A 556 -7.04 8.86 -12.71
C ASP A 556 -8.41 8.17 -12.64
N SER A 557 -9.46 8.92 -12.28
CA SER A 557 -10.82 8.36 -12.29
C SER A 557 -11.25 7.94 -13.70
N GLY A 558 -11.57 6.66 -13.84
CA GLY A 558 -11.84 6.00 -15.11
C GLY A 558 -10.59 5.38 -15.78
N ALA A 559 -9.42 5.48 -15.18
CA ALA A 559 -8.21 4.87 -15.73
C ALA A 559 -8.31 3.35 -15.76
N PHE A 560 -7.70 2.76 -16.79
CA PHE A 560 -7.67 1.31 -16.98
C PHE A 560 -6.27 0.81 -17.28
N VAL A 561 -6.04 -0.46 -17.01
CA VAL A 561 -4.84 -1.21 -17.38
C VAL A 561 -5.21 -2.41 -18.23
N TYR A 562 -4.33 -2.81 -19.15
CA TYR A 562 -4.50 -4.01 -19.95
C TYR A 562 -3.18 -4.75 -20.14
N HIS A 563 -3.13 -5.95 -19.62
CA HIS A 563 -2.04 -6.91 -19.73
C HIS A 563 -2.57 -8.18 -20.41
N ASN A 564 -1.86 -8.70 -21.40
CA ASN A 564 -2.24 -9.91 -22.12
C ASN A 564 -1.03 -10.51 -22.85
N LEU A 565 -1.05 -11.80 -23.14
CA LEU A 565 0.04 -12.51 -23.84
C LEU A 565 1.40 -12.34 -23.12
N GLY A 566 1.37 -12.19 -21.79
CA GLY A 566 2.57 -11.95 -20.98
C GLY A 566 3.17 -10.54 -21.11
N LYS A 567 2.44 -9.56 -21.65
CA LYS A 567 2.91 -8.19 -21.91
C LYS A 567 1.93 -7.16 -21.35
N MET A 568 2.49 -6.05 -20.83
CA MET A 568 1.74 -4.85 -20.52
C MET A 568 1.54 -4.06 -21.83
N TRP A 569 0.30 -3.88 -22.22
CA TRP A 569 -0.07 -3.16 -23.44
C TRP A 569 -0.52 -1.75 -23.16
N PHE A 570 -1.36 -1.56 -22.13
CA PHE A 570 -1.79 -0.24 -21.69
C PHE A 570 -1.63 -0.11 -20.19
N SER A 571 -0.96 0.95 -19.75
CA SER A 571 -0.73 1.28 -18.36
C SER A 571 -0.74 2.79 -18.18
N ASP A 572 -0.94 3.24 -16.96
CA ASP A 572 -0.61 4.62 -16.59
C ASP A 572 0.91 4.81 -16.55
N LEU A 573 1.37 6.05 -16.45
CA LEU A 573 2.80 6.34 -16.38
C LEU A 573 3.36 6.18 -14.95
N GLY A 574 2.49 6.02 -13.96
CA GLY A 574 2.85 5.92 -12.54
C GLY A 574 3.35 7.23 -11.95
N SER A 575 4.10 7.15 -10.85
CA SER A 575 4.64 8.34 -10.18
C SER A 575 5.64 9.13 -11.03
N ASP A 576 5.77 10.42 -10.75
CA ASP A 576 6.87 11.24 -11.23
C ASP A 576 7.97 11.37 -10.16
N TYR A 577 9.03 12.08 -10.50
CA TYR A 577 10.10 12.39 -9.55
C TYR A 577 9.56 13.29 -8.42
N TYR A 578 9.62 12.85 -7.17
CA TYR A 578 9.02 13.57 -6.02
C TYR A 578 9.61 14.96 -5.75
N ASN A 579 10.77 15.27 -6.33
CA ASN A 579 11.31 16.61 -6.32
C ASN A 579 10.91 17.44 -7.55
N SER A 580 10.09 16.89 -8.46
CA SER A 580 9.58 17.63 -9.62
C SER A 580 8.79 18.84 -9.16
N ARG A 581 9.10 19.98 -9.78
CA ARG A 581 8.38 21.24 -9.58
C ARG A 581 7.87 21.67 -10.93
N GLY A 582 6.58 21.57 -11.13
CA GLY A 582 5.99 22.10 -12.34
C GLY A 582 6.41 23.54 -12.57
N ILE A 583 6.96 23.83 -13.75
CA ILE A 583 7.49 25.16 -14.09
C ILE A 583 6.41 26.24 -14.01
N LYS A 584 5.15 25.87 -14.30
CA LYS A 584 4.04 26.84 -14.33
C LYS A 584 3.64 27.37 -12.95
N ASN A 585 3.70 26.57 -11.91
CA ASN A 585 3.21 26.98 -10.60
C ASN A 585 4.21 26.86 -9.44
N GLY A 586 5.36 26.24 -9.66
CA GLY A 586 6.43 26.15 -8.66
C GLY A 586 6.11 25.33 -7.42
N GLN A 587 4.97 24.62 -7.39
CA GLN A 587 4.58 23.75 -6.31
C GLN A 587 5.42 22.45 -6.29
N GLY A 588 5.60 21.87 -5.12
CA GLY A 588 6.20 20.54 -5.02
C GLY A 588 5.31 19.45 -5.62
N TYR A 589 5.81 18.24 -5.71
CA TYR A 589 5.12 17.09 -6.30
C TYR A 589 3.69 16.90 -5.75
N PHE A 590 3.55 16.82 -4.44
CA PHE A 590 2.24 16.69 -3.79
C PHE A 590 1.44 17.98 -3.94
N GLY A 591 0.28 17.87 -4.56
CA GLY A 591 -0.59 19.02 -4.87
C GLY A 591 -0.30 19.70 -6.21
N ASN A 592 0.68 19.26 -6.98
CA ASN A 592 0.97 19.79 -8.30
C ASN A 592 0.39 18.92 -9.42
N TYR A 593 -0.84 19.18 -9.79
CA TYR A 593 -1.53 18.48 -10.88
C TYR A 593 -1.23 19.05 -12.27
N ALA A 594 -0.34 20.02 -12.39
CA ALA A 594 0.21 20.41 -13.68
C ALA A 594 1.27 19.40 -14.20
N LEU A 595 1.82 18.55 -13.34
CA LEU A 595 2.72 17.46 -13.75
C LEU A 595 1.92 16.46 -14.61
N TYR A 596 2.48 16.08 -15.77
CA TYR A 596 1.81 15.24 -16.75
C TYR A 596 1.32 13.91 -16.15
N ARG A 597 2.17 13.24 -15.37
CA ARG A 597 1.85 11.96 -14.75
C ARG A 597 0.80 12.05 -13.65
N ARG A 598 0.55 13.25 -13.12
CA ARG A 598 -0.42 13.47 -12.05
C ARG A 598 -1.77 14.00 -12.51
N ASN A 599 -1.82 14.63 -13.70
CA ASN A 599 -3.10 15.07 -14.26
C ASN A 599 -3.81 13.94 -15.03
N ALA A 600 -5.06 14.16 -15.41
CA ALA A 600 -5.86 13.15 -16.09
C ALA A 600 -5.30 12.76 -17.46
N GLU A 601 -4.55 13.64 -18.13
CA GLU A 601 -3.96 13.37 -19.43
C GLU A 601 -2.86 12.31 -19.38
N GLY A 602 -2.14 12.17 -18.27
CA GLY A 602 -1.10 11.16 -18.07
C GLY A 602 -1.64 9.79 -17.66
N ASN A 603 -2.96 9.67 -17.53
CA ASN A 603 -3.67 8.46 -17.14
C ASN A 603 -4.62 8.00 -18.25
N ASN A 604 -5.00 6.71 -18.25
CA ASN A 604 -5.84 6.12 -19.31
C ASN A 604 -7.33 6.46 -19.14
N CYS A 605 -7.68 7.74 -19.14
CA CYS A 605 -9.04 8.20 -18.86
C CYS A 605 -9.56 9.22 -19.88
N LEU A 606 -10.82 9.62 -19.73
CA LEU A 606 -11.42 10.72 -20.49
C LEU A 606 -11.04 12.05 -19.83
N CYS A 607 -10.70 13.05 -20.66
CA CYS A 607 -10.33 14.40 -20.24
C CYS A 607 -11.23 15.45 -20.93
N LEU A 608 -11.67 16.47 -20.17
CA LEU A 608 -12.29 17.66 -20.74
C LEU A 608 -11.24 18.77 -20.85
N THR A 609 -11.05 19.36 -22.03
CA THR A 609 -10.05 20.43 -22.21
C THR A 609 -10.46 21.76 -21.57
N SER A 610 -11.74 21.90 -21.23
CA SER A 610 -12.25 23.05 -20.47
C SER A 610 -11.92 23.00 -18.98
N LEU A 611 -11.41 21.84 -18.47
CA LEU A 611 -10.93 21.68 -17.11
C LEU A 611 -9.39 21.77 -17.07
N PRO A 612 -8.79 22.49 -16.13
CA PRO A 612 -7.33 22.75 -16.12
C PRO A 612 -6.47 21.48 -16.17
N PHE A 613 -6.92 20.40 -15.52
CA PHE A 613 -6.20 19.15 -15.41
C PHE A 613 -6.96 17.95 -16.03
N GLY A 614 -7.96 18.24 -16.88
CA GLY A 614 -8.81 17.26 -17.54
C GLY A 614 -9.94 16.69 -16.71
N GLN A 615 -9.84 16.78 -15.38
CA GLN A 615 -10.81 16.35 -14.37
C GLN A 615 -10.79 17.32 -13.20
N LEU A 616 -11.88 17.36 -12.39
CA LEU A 616 -11.96 18.19 -11.19
C LEU A 616 -11.22 17.56 -10.03
N LEU A 617 -10.78 18.40 -9.08
CA LEU A 617 -10.17 18.00 -7.82
C LEU A 617 -11.25 17.88 -6.72
N GLY A 618 -11.04 17.00 -5.74
CA GLY A 618 -11.91 16.86 -4.58
C GLY A 618 -13.26 16.21 -4.88
N VAL A 619 -13.34 15.46 -5.95
CA VAL A 619 -14.55 14.75 -6.42
C VAL A 619 -14.25 13.27 -6.61
N ARG A 620 -15.29 12.45 -6.79
CA ARG A 620 -15.16 11.00 -6.82
C ARG A 620 -15.91 10.38 -8.00
N GLY A 621 -15.24 9.46 -8.71
CA GLY A 621 -15.88 8.50 -9.61
C GLY A 621 -16.35 7.28 -8.83
N VAL A 622 -17.56 6.82 -9.08
CA VAL A 622 -18.22 5.78 -8.29
C VAL A 622 -18.51 4.56 -9.13
N MET A 623 -18.09 3.39 -8.69
CA MET A 623 -18.52 2.12 -9.29
C MET A 623 -19.97 1.85 -8.93
N ILE A 624 -20.88 2.09 -9.90
CA ILE A 624 -22.32 1.99 -9.69
C ILE A 624 -22.88 0.60 -9.95
N ASP A 625 -22.14 -0.22 -10.70
CA ASP A 625 -22.57 -1.59 -11.03
C ASP A 625 -21.37 -2.43 -11.45
N HIS A 626 -21.40 -3.72 -11.15
CA HIS A 626 -20.46 -4.71 -11.64
C HIS A 626 -21.08 -6.10 -11.70
N HIS A 627 -20.55 -6.95 -12.55
CA HIS A 627 -20.99 -8.33 -12.71
C HIS A 627 -19.81 -9.25 -13.03
N SER A 628 -19.89 -10.49 -12.57
CA SER A 628 -18.92 -11.54 -12.82
C SER A 628 -19.61 -12.80 -13.31
N SER A 629 -19.10 -13.37 -14.41
CA SER A 629 -19.50 -14.69 -14.89
C SER A 629 -18.37 -15.40 -15.61
N ASP A 630 -18.51 -16.66 -15.93
CA ASP A 630 -17.50 -17.45 -16.64
C ASP A 630 -17.25 -16.94 -18.08
N THR A 631 -18.22 -16.28 -18.67
CA THR A 631 -18.18 -15.85 -20.08
C THR A 631 -18.00 -14.36 -20.28
N ALA A 632 -18.49 -13.54 -19.34
CA ALA A 632 -18.45 -12.10 -19.42
C ALA A 632 -18.42 -11.47 -18.02
N SER A 633 -17.72 -10.36 -17.89
CA SER A 633 -17.69 -9.60 -16.64
C SER A 633 -17.55 -8.12 -16.95
N TYR A 634 -18.23 -7.28 -16.17
CA TYR A 634 -18.17 -5.84 -16.38
C TYR A 634 -18.15 -5.04 -15.08
N ALA A 635 -17.68 -3.79 -15.19
CA ALA A 635 -17.87 -2.74 -14.18
C ALA A 635 -18.25 -1.43 -14.87
N ILE A 636 -19.06 -0.62 -14.20
CA ILE A 636 -19.51 0.68 -14.67
C ILE A 636 -19.17 1.72 -13.61
N ILE A 637 -18.36 2.71 -14.01
CA ILE A 637 -17.98 3.86 -13.20
C ILE A 637 -18.83 5.07 -13.64
N ASP A 638 -19.52 5.69 -12.70
CA ASP A 638 -20.17 7.00 -12.88
C ASP A 638 -19.15 8.09 -12.54
N ASN A 639 -18.74 8.84 -13.56
CA ASN A 639 -17.79 9.94 -13.49
C ASN A 639 -18.48 11.32 -13.62
N THR A 640 -19.79 11.41 -13.40
CA THR A 640 -20.53 12.66 -13.57
C THR A 640 -19.95 13.77 -12.68
N ASP A 641 -19.69 13.49 -11.42
CA ASP A 641 -19.10 14.45 -10.48
C ASP A 641 -17.64 14.80 -10.83
N ILE A 642 -16.92 13.91 -11.48
CA ILE A 642 -15.52 14.10 -11.92
C ILE A 642 -15.39 15.29 -12.89
N TYR A 643 -16.43 15.54 -13.70
CA TYR A 643 -16.44 16.63 -14.67
C TYR A 643 -17.31 17.81 -14.23
N GLY A 644 -18.16 17.63 -13.23
CA GLY A 644 -19.05 18.65 -12.67
C GLY A 644 -20.38 18.78 -13.41
N SER A 645 -21.45 19.01 -12.64
CA SER A 645 -22.83 19.11 -13.14
C SER A 645 -23.10 20.35 -14.00
N ASP A 646 -22.20 21.31 -14.05
CA ASP A 646 -22.23 22.46 -14.96
C ASP A 646 -21.68 22.10 -16.36
N LYS A 647 -20.95 21.02 -16.50
CA LYS A 647 -20.36 20.53 -17.75
C LYS A 647 -21.08 19.33 -18.32
N VAL A 648 -21.43 18.36 -17.49
CA VAL A 648 -22.03 17.09 -17.91
C VAL A 648 -23.39 16.85 -17.27
N ILE A 649 -24.30 16.28 -18.07
CA ILE A 649 -25.58 15.74 -17.58
C ILE A 649 -25.35 14.34 -17.02
N SER A 650 -24.50 13.54 -17.69
CA SER A 650 -24.06 12.22 -17.25
C SER A 650 -22.73 11.86 -17.90
N ALA A 651 -21.88 11.17 -17.18
CA ALA A 651 -20.62 10.61 -17.70
C ALA A 651 -20.39 9.23 -17.11
N LYS A 652 -20.45 8.21 -17.94
CA LYS A 652 -20.20 6.82 -17.53
C LYS A 652 -19.04 6.26 -18.32
N ARG A 653 -18.16 5.54 -17.64
CA ARG A 653 -17.16 4.69 -18.26
C ARG A 653 -17.35 3.24 -17.81
N GLY A 654 -17.40 2.34 -18.77
CA GLY A 654 -17.52 0.91 -18.53
C GLY A 654 -16.30 0.14 -19.00
N MET A 655 -15.99 -0.93 -18.30
CA MET A 655 -15.09 -2.00 -18.72
C MET A 655 -15.88 -3.30 -18.83
N LEU A 656 -15.81 -3.97 -19.97
CA LEU A 656 -16.44 -5.27 -20.21
C LEU A 656 -15.41 -6.25 -20.77
N LEU A 657 -15.24 -7.38 -20.12
CA LEU A 657 -14.53 -8.54 -20.64
C LEU A 657 -15.57 -9.53 -21.19
N THR A 658 -15.52 -9.86 -22.45
CA THR A 658 -16.52 -10.68 -23.18
C THR A 658 -15.86 -11.71 -24.10
N ASP A 659 -16.63 -12.37 -24.97
CA ASP A 659 -16.18 -13.41 -25.90
C ASP A 659 -15.41 -14.53 -25.18
N SER A 660 -16.04 -15.12 -24.18
CA SER A 660 -15.39 -16.13 -23.34
C SER A 660 -14.07 -15.62 -22.74
N ARG A 661 -14.09 -14.35 -22.28
CA ARG A 661 -13.00 -13.66 -21.58
C ARG A 661 -11.76 -13.38 -22.45
N SER A 662 -11.93 -13.14 -23.74
CA SER A 662 -10.83 -12.86 -24.68
C SER A 662 -10.80 -11.44 -25.24
N THR A 663 -11.89 -10.68 -25.13
CA THR A 663 -12.06 -9.34 -25.68
C THR A 663 -12.39 -8.34 -24.59
N LEU A 664 -11.58 -7.28 -24.47
CA LEU A 664 -11.83 -6.18 -23.53
C LEU A 664 -12.44 -4.99 -24.26
N VAL A 665 -13.51 -4.43 -23.68
CA VAL A 665 -14.16 -3.20 -24.15
C VAL A 665 -14.02 -2.15 -23.06
N ILE A 666 -13.46 -0.99 -23.40
CA ILE A 666 -13.46 0.22 -22.57
C ILE A 666 -14.35 1.25 -23.26
N LYS A 667 -15.46 1.61 -22.64
CA LYS A 667 -16.51 2.41 -23.27
C LYS A 667 -16.80 3.68 -22.48
N ASP A 668 -16.88 4.81 -23.20
CA ASP A 668 -17.32 6.10 -22.71
C ASP A 668 -18.71 6.44 -23.26
N GLU A 669 -19.65 6.77 -22.37
CA GLU A 669 -20.94 7.36 -22.66
C GLU A 669 -21.10 8.65 -21.87
N VAL A 670 -21.08 9.79 -22.58
CA VAL A 670 -21.14 11.12 -21.96
C VAL A 670 -22.19 11.98 -22.64
N GLU A 671 -22.99 12.69 -21.88
CA GLU A 671 -23.91 13.71 -22.31
C GLU A 671 -23.54 15.05 -21.66
N PHE A 672 -23.23 16.06 -22.47
CA PHE A 672 -22.82 17.37 -22.00
C PHE A 672 -24.00 18.34 -21.88
N VAL A 673 -23.87 19.31 -20.96
CA VAL A 673 -24.83 20.42 -20.81
C VAL A 673 -24.78 21.34 -22.03
N GLY A 674 -23.59 21.58 -22.57
CA GLY A 674 -23.33 22.42 -23.76
C GLY A 674 -22.52 21.65 -24.79
N GLU A 675 -21.80 22.38 -25.65
CA GLU A 675 -20.78 21.80 -26.50
C GLU A 675 -19.44 21.82 -25.77
N GLU A 676 -18.75 20.67 -25.70
CA GLU A 676 -17.47 20.53 -25.01
C GLU A 676 -16.41 19.91 -25.94
N ASN A 677 -15.15 20.24 -25.68
CA ASN A 677 -14.00 19.56 -26.27
C ASN A 677 -13.46 18.56 -25.27
N ALA A 678 -13.27 17.32 -25.71
CA ALA A 678 -12.79 16.24 -24.89
C ALA A 678 -11.83 15.31 -25.65
N PHE A 679 -11.11 14.47 -24.92
CA PHE A 679 -10.37 13.37 -25.51
C PHE A 679 -10.29 12.20 -24.55
N THR A 680 -10.20 10.99 -25.08
CA THR A 680 -9.89 9.78 -24.31
C THR A 680 -8.58 9.19 -24.78
N THR A 681 -7.85 8.51 -23.89
CA THR A 681 -6.48 8.08 -24.18
C THR A 681 -6.15 6.71 -23.60
N ALA A 682 -5.21 6.01 -24.26
CA ALA A 682 -4.61 4.76 -23.79
C ALA A 682 -3.10 4.79 -24.05
N HIS A 683 -2.29 4.77 -22.99
CA HIS A 683 -0.85 4.91 -23.03
C HIS A 683 -0.13 3.57 -23.16
N PHE A 684 0.99 3.57 -23.90
CA PHE A 684 1.88 2.42 -24.03
C PHE A 684 3.34 2.82 -24.17
N GLU A 685 4.25 1.91 -23.85
CA GLU A 685 5.70 2.12 -23.98
C GLU A 685 6.12 1.97 -25.45
N SER A 686 6.46 3.08 -26.11
CA SER A 686 6.79 3.13 -27.55
C SER A 686 8.19 2.59 -27.89
N ASP A 687 9.05 2.38 -26.89
CA ASP A 687 10.33 1.66 -27.06
C ASP A 687 10.17 0.12 -27.06
N LYS A 688 9.00 -0.37 -26.66
CA LYS A 688 8.64 -1.79 -26.62
C LYS A 688 7.57 -2.17 -27.64
N ILE A 689 6.69 -1.23 -27.99
CA ILE A 689 5.47 -1.46 -28.78
C ILE A 689 5.46 -0.52 -29.98
N THR A 690 5.28 -1.07 -31.18
CA THR A 690 5.02 -0.31 -32.41
C THR A 690 3.54 -0.30 -32.72
N ALA A 691 3.04 0.82 -33.26
CA ALA A 691 1.64 1.04 -33.59
C ALA A 691 1.46 1.27 -35.11
N GLU A 692 0.57 0.52 -35.73
CA GLU A 692 0.19 0.66 -37.17
C GLU A 692 -1.29 1.02 -37.24
N MET A 693 -1.58 2.24 -37.71
CA MET A 693 -2.93 2.77 -37.86
C MET A 693 -3.55 2.39 -39.21
N SER A 694 -4.85 2.03 -39.21
CA SER A 694 -5.62 1.92 -40.44
C SER A 694 -5.88 3.30 -41.06
N GLU A 695 -6.05 3.34 -42.41
CA GLU A 695 -6.27 4.59 -43.16
C GLU A 695 -7.54 5.34 -42.73
N ASP A 696 -8.57 4.61 -42.30
CA ASP A 696 -9.84 5.18 -41.82
C ASP A 696 -9.80 5.68 -40.36
N GLY A 697 -8.69 5.42 -39.61
CA GLY A 697 -8.54 5.76 -38.23
C GLY A 697 -9.45 4.95 -37.28
N ARG A 698 -9.94 3.78 -37.74
CA ARG A 698 -10.82 2.93 -36.95
C ARG A 698 -10.10 1.79 -36.25
N ARG A 699 -8.87 1.51 -36.64
CA ARG A 699 -8.10 0.39 -36.11
C ARG A 699 -6.65 0.75 -35.93
N CYS A 700 -6.07 0.18 -34.88
CA CYS A 700 -4.63 0.19 -34.63
C CYS A 700 -4.16 -1.24 -34.34
N ALA A 701 -3.10 -1.69 -35.01
CA ALA A 701 -2.38 -2.89 -34.65
C ALA A 701 -1.19 -2.49 -33.78
N LEU A 702 -1.08 -3.07 -32.57
CA LEU A 702 0.04 -2.91 -31.67
C LEU A 702 0.89 -4.17 -31.67
N THR A 703 2.18 -4.05 -31.95
CA THR A 703 3.12 -5.17 -32.01
C THR A 703 4.23 -4.94 -30.97
N HIS A 704 4.36 -5.87 -30.02
CA HIS A 704 5.45 -5.86 -29.07
C HIS A 704 6.76 -6.29 -29.75
N LYS A 705 7.89 -5.79 -29.28
CA LYS A 705 9.22 -6.11 -29.83
C LYS A 705 9.56 -7.62 -29.82
N ASP A 706 8.91 -8.40 -28.97
CA ASP A 706 9.06 -9.85 -28.88
C ASP A 706 8.15 -10.60 -29.87
N GLY A 707 7.28 -9.89 -30.61
CA GLY A 707 6.47 -10.40 -31.70
C GLY A 707 4.99 -10.60 -31.40
N GLU A 708 4.57 -10.50 -30.15
CA GLU A 708 3.14 -10.56 -29.79
C GLU A 708 2.39 -9.38 -30.38
N LYS A 709 1.13 -9.60 -30.75
CA LYS A 709 0.29 -8.57 -31.39
C LYS A 709 -1.10 -8.54 -30.80
N ILE A 710 -1.62 -7.33 -30.62
CA ILE A 710 -3.03 -7.06 -30.34
C ILE A 710 -3.59 -6.02 -31.30
N TYR A 711 -4.91 -5.93 -31.35
CA TYR A 711 -5.63 -4.94 -32.14
C TYR A 711 -6.52 -4.10 -31.25
N VAL A 712 -6.61 -2.81 -31.55
CA VAL A 712 -7.55 -1.87 -30.95
C VAL A 712 -8.49 -1.43 -32.06
N THR A 713 -9.77 -1.76 -31.93
CA THR A 713 -10.81 -1.31 -32.84
C THR A 713 -11.64 -0.23 -32.14
N LEU A 714 -11.77 0.93 -32.78
CA LEU A 714 -12.65 2.00 -32.31
C LEU A 714 -14.07 1.76 -32.83
N VAL A 715 -15.01 1.71 -31.90
CA VAL A 715 -16.44 1.59 -32.21
C VAL A 715 -17.16 2.84 -31.70
N GLY A 716 -18.11 3.38 -32.48
CA GLY A 716 -18.81 4.61 -32.13
C GLY A 716 -18.15 5.89 -32.65
N ASP A 717 -18.14 6.94 -31.86
CA ASP A 717 -17.73 8.29 -32.26
C ASP A 717 -16.22 8.47 -32.40
N GLY A 718 -15.77 9.40 -33.20
CA GLY A 718 -14.38 9.83 -33.29
C GLY A 718 -13.50 8.99 -34.24
N LYS A 719 -12.21 9.24 -34.18
CA LYS A 719 -11.15 8.50 -34.88
C LYS A 719 -9.94 8.34 -33.97
N LEU A 720 -9.25 7.22 -34.13
CA LEU A 720 -7.97 6.99 -33.44
C LEU A 720 -6.88 7.90 -34.02
N GLU A 721 -6.12 8.51 -33.14
CA GLU A 721 -4.88 9.23 -33.41
C GLU A 721 -3.74 8.66 -32.58
N LEU A 722 -2.57 8.53 -33.20
CA LEU A 722 -1.34 8.18 -32.52
C LEU A 722 -0.59 9.47 -32.12
N ARG A 723 -0.31 9.64 -30.82
CA ARG A 723 0.39 10.82 -30.29
C ARG A 723 1.52 10.42 -29.36
N ASN A 724 2.57 11.26 -29.34
CA ASN A 724 3.63 11.15 -28.34
C ASN A 724 3.20 11.84 -27.03
N CYS A 725 3.61 11.30 -25.90
CA CYS A 725 3.29 11.89 -24.57
C CYS A 725 4.05 13.19 -24.27
N THR A 726 5.04 13.57 -25.08
CA THR A 726 5.71 14.88 -25.00
C THR A 726 4.88 16.03 -25.57
N ASP A 727 3.80 15.75 -26.26
CA ASP A 727 2.87 16.72 -26.87
C ASP A 727 1.54 16.76 -26.09
N PRO A 728 1.45 17.51 -24.99
CA PRO A 728 0.25 17.54 -24.15
C PRO A 728 -0.90 18.28 -24.82
N LEU A 729 -2.14 17.81 -24.59
CA LEU A 729 -3.38 18.42 -25.06
C LEU A 729 -3.97 19.41 -24.05
N LEU A 730 -3.70 19.23 -22.77
CA LEU A 730 -4.15 20.16 -21.72
C LEU A 730 -3.19 21.36 -21.62
N SER A 731 -3.74 22.57 -21.67
CA SER A 731 -2.96 23.82 -21.65
C SER A 731 -2.21 24.05 -20.33
N GLU A 732 -2.70 23.49 -19.22
CA GLU A 732 -2.09 23.64 -17.90
C GLU A 732 -1.01 22.60 -17.59
N THR A 733 -0.81 21.62 -18.45
CA THR A 733 0.27 20.63 -18.26
C THR A 733 1.64 21.32 -18.26
N SER A 734 2.47 20.97 -17.30
CA SER A 734 3.86 21.44 -17.21
C SER A 734 4.69 20.96 -18.39
N PRO A 735 5.67 21.75 -18.85
CA PRO A 735 6.72 21.25 -19.75
C PRO A 735 7.46 20.07 -19.10
N ALA A 736 7.97 19.14 -19.92
CA ALA A 736 8.64 17.92 -19.46
C ALA A 736 9.98 18.16 -18.72
N GLU A 737 10.45 19.38 -18.62
CA GLU A 737 11.72 19.71 -17.96
C GLU A 737 11.62 19.51 -16.44
N GLY A 738 12.52 18.69 -15.88
CA GLY A 738 12.53 18.35 -14.44
C GLY A 738 11.56 17.26 -14.01
N GLU A 739 10.86 16.62 -14.95
CA GLU A 739 10.02 15.44 -14.76
C GLU A 739 10.75 14.17 -15.23
N TYR A 740 10.27 13.00 -14.87
CA TYR A 740 10.72 11.77 -15.53
C TYR A 740 10.40 11.83 -17.03
N SER A 741 11.36 11.41 -17.86
CA SER A 741 11.15 11.39 -19.32
C SER A 741 9.90 10.60 -19.67
N ARG A 742 9.16 11.13 -20.64
CA ARG A 742 8.00 10.53 -21.26
C ARG A 742 8.18 10.30 -22.76
N ASP A 743 9.44 10.46 -23.26
CA ASP A 743 9.80 10.28 -24.68
C ASP A 743 9.59 8.86 -25.16
N ASN A 744 9.68 7.88 -24.24
CA ASN A 744 9.46 6.47 -24.49
C ASN A 744 7.98 6.03 -24.35
N TYR A 745 7.05 6.98 -24.21
CA TYR A 745 5.62 6.72 -24.16
C TYR A 745 4.89 7.35 -25.34
N SER A 746 3.99 6.58 -25.92
CA SER A 746 2.99 7.03 -26.88
C SER A 746 1.60 6.66 -26.37
N ARG A 747 0.58 7.25 -27.01
CA ARG A 747 -0.82 7.01 -26.66
C ARG A 747 -1.69 6.94 -27.90
N LEU A 748 -2.68 6.07 -27.87
CA LEU A 748 -3.83 6.15 -28.74
C LEU A 748 -4.82 7.16 -28.16
N CYS A 749 -5.26 8.11 -28.95
CA CYS A 749 -6.24 9.13 -28.57
C CYS A 749 -7.46 9.07 -29.46
N VAL A 750 -8.62 9.45 -28.92
CA VAL A 750 -9.79 9.87 -29.68
C VAL A 750 -10.12 11.27 -29.24
N ILE A 751 -10.13 12.23 -30.18
CA ILE A 751 -10.37 13.64 -29.92
C ILE A 751 -11.79 13.99 -30.37
N PHE A 752 -12.49 14.76 -29.57
CA PHE A 752 -13.85 15.23 -29.80
C PHE A 752 -13.87 16.76 -29.74
N ASP A 753 -14.22 17.39 -30.86
CA ASP A 753 -14.28 18.84 -30.99
C ASP A 753 -15.74 19.30 -31.01
N SER A 754 -16.11 20.14 -30.04
CA SER A 754 -17.43 20.78 -29.97
C SER A 754 -18.60 19.80 -30.06
N VAL A 755 -18.58 18.78 -29.18
CA VAL A 755 -19.60 17.71 -29.15
C VAL A 755 -20.55 17.88 -27.98
N LYS A 756 -21.81 17.43 -28.16
CA LYS A 756 -22.82 17.37 -27.09
C LYS A 756 -22.94 15.99 -26.45
N LYS A 757 -22.43 14.99 -27.13
CA LYS A 757 -22.43 13.59 -26.64
C LYS A 757 -21.20 12.88 -27.13
N ILE A 758 -20.78 11.88 -26.37
CA ILE A 758 -19.76 10.90 -26.73
C ILE A 758 -20.39 9.52 -26.50
N ASN A 759 -20.27 8.66 -27.50
CA ASN A 759 -20.54 7.22 -27.39
C ASN A 759 -19.45 6.50 -28.17
N THR A 760 -18.37 6.13 -27.47
CA THR A 760 -17.18 5.57 -28.09
C THR A 760 -16.62 4.41 -27.26
N ALA A 761 -15.98 3.43 -27.89
CA ALA A 761 -15.34 2.32 -27.23
C ALA A 761 -14.02 1.93 -27.88
N PHE A 762 -12.99 1.70 -27.05
CA PHE A 762 -11.83 0.90 -27.42
C PHE A 762 -12.17 -0.57 -27.24
N VAL A 763 -12.15 -1.34 -28.31
CA VAL A 763 -12.29 -2.79 -28.31
C VAL A 763 -10.91 -3.40 -28.51
N ILE A 764 -10.38 -4.08 -27.50
CA ILE A 764 -9.02 -4.61 -27.44
C ILE A 764 -9.08 -6.12 -27.54
N HIS A 765 -8.42 -6.69 -28.55
CA HIS A 765 -8.53 -8.11 -28.88
C HIS A 765 -7.30 -8.64 -29.61
N THR A 766 -7.21 -9.95 -29.78
CA THR A 766 -6.10 -10.64 -30.48
C THR A 766 -6.49 -11.13 -31.87
N ASP A 767 -7.79 -11.10 -32.25
CA ASP A 767 -8.27 -11.54 -33.55
C ASP A 767 -8.38 -10.38 -34.54
N GLU A 768 -7.57 -10.38 -35.60
CA GLU A 768 -7.56 -9.33 -36.61
C GLU A 768 -8.92 -9.08 -37.28
N ASN A 769 -9.78 -10.06 -37.35
CA ASN A 769 -11.05 -10.00 -38.08
C ASN A 769 -12.27 -9.79 -37.17
N LEU A 770 -12.05 -9.59 -35.86
CA LEU A 770 -13.15 -9.40 -34.94
C LEU A 770 -13.99 -8.17 -35.31
N ALA A 771 -15.30 -8.37 -35.40
CA ALA A 771 -16.29 -7.30 -35.50
C ALA A 771 -17.18 -7.31 -34.29
N ILE A 772 -17.31 -6.16 -33.64
CA ILE A 772 -18.13 -5.98 -32.43
C ILE A 772 -19.13 -4.85 -32.70
N ASP A 773 -20.36 -5.07 -32.26
CA ASP A 773 -21.41 -4.06 -32.28
C ASP A 773 -21.20 -3.05 -31.12
N ASN A 774 -21.58 -1.80 -31.36
CA ASN A 774 -21.61 -0.79 -30.30
C ASN A 774 -22.83 -1.00 -29.43
N ILE A 775 -22.63 -1.71 -28.30
CA ILE A 775 -23.69 -1.99 -27.31
C ILE A 775 -23.60 -0.93 -26.20
N ASP A 776 -24.73 -0.28 -25.88
CA ASP A 776 -24.81 0.69 -24.80
C ASP A 776 -24.54 0.04 -23.44
N ILE A 777 -23.90 0.79 -22.54
CA ILE A 777 -23.51 0.31 -21.20
C ILE A 777 -24.71 -0.29 -20.42
N GLU A 778 -25.88 0.33 -20.53
CA GLU A 778 -27.10 -0.18 -19.88
C GLU A 778 -27.51 -1.58 -20.36
N MET A 779 -27.15 -1.95 -21.57
CA MET A 779 -27.43 -3.29 -22.12
C MET A 779 -26.51 -4.37 -21.53
N TRP A 780 -25.38 -4.00 -20.95
CA TRP A 780 -24.47 -4.96 -20.31
C TRP A 780 -25.13 -5.70 -19.15
N LYS A 781 -26.09 -5.05 -18.48
CA LYS A 781 -26.88 -5.65 -17.42
C LYS A 781 -27.71 -6.87 -17.85
N THR A 782 -27.80 -7.10 -19.15
CA THR A 782 -28.53 -8.24 -19.74
C THR A 782 -27.60 -9.36 -20.23
N LEU A 783 -26.27 -9.16 -20.14
CA LEU A 783 -25.25 -10.16 -20.46
C LEU A 783 -25.05 -11.13 -19.31
#